data_1b1f16c9213c5844e97ec15fa69b2669
#
_entry.id   1b1f16c9213c5844e97ec15fa69b2669
#
_cell.length_a   1.000
_cell.length_b   1.000
_cell.length_c   1.000
_cell.angle_alpha   90.00
_cell.angle_beta   90.00
_cell.angle_gamma   90.00
#
_symmetry.space_group_name_H-M   'P 1'
#
loop_
_entity.id
_entity.type
_entity.pdbx_description
1 polymer ?
#
loop_
_entity_poly.entity_id
_entity_poly.type
_entity_poly.pdbx_seq_one_letter_code
_entity_poly.pdbx_strand_id
1 'polypeptide(L)'
;MSQSILTNSLVSPYQPHSAAVSTEKRKSASVKHPMHSLCALAVASVLSTAPAFAQDGQANADAEAQKGKLERIEVTARKTVESLQETPVAITSIGAVELGEKGISVLTEVQQFSPNTTLQTSRGTNSTLTAFIRGLGQQDPLWGYEPGVGIYVDDVYIARPQGAVLDLLDVQRIEVLRGPQGTLYGKNTIGGAVKYVTKEMTGDTQMNVEATVGSYSQRDIKVTGQIPLIEDTVYLGVGYANLNRDGFGEYLVSALPNQDKENYNKDLWAARVTLEVHPSEDLFFRIGWDKTEDTSNAKGGYRLIPSILTDAPVPDSVFDSYTSLPTWNKVELEGYNWLARYRVNDDLELKYIGSHRESYSPTNIDFDNTPLPIFDVPAEYDDNNDTHEIQANYTGNAFSLVSGLYFYDGESCGNFDAILGVLGQSLGASGLTREVTGCNNSESWAAYAQMNYDVTDKLSLSLGARYTDEEKTAFVNNGLVFANVYPYTDWIDGYVRPDGQLVPQVLGTDTDGDEVLDAPAVESWSRFTPRVGVEYQMDRDTMFFASYSQGFKSGTFNPRAQTNEPGVEPEVVDSFEVGVKSDLTDALRMNITLFSYDHKDRQYIGVEGDLSDPTALDQRLRNAAETAAKGAELEMTWVATDNLQFDVAYGYIDFEIKKNNAIPPLIGLASTPENTFNLNANYLLETSFGDITFNANYYYRDDYLIFETSDLIQQDAYGMVNLSARWESVEGDWYAGLHVKNLTDEEYLVGGYDFVTQDDDGNFGPGLGGDTTLIGYYGDPRTVHLTVGYRF
;
A
#
# COMPACT_ATOMS: atom_id res chain seq x y z
N MET A 1 -36.93 -43.42 29.65
CA MET A 1 -36.97 -42.16 30.40
C MET A 1 -35.62 -41.54 30.19
N SER A 2 -35.55 -40.57 29.38
CA SER A 2 -34.67 -39.39 29.38
C SER A 2 -34.59 -38.87 27.95
N GLN A 3 -35.04 -37.65 27.83
CA GLN A 3 -35.22 -36.93 26.56
C GLN A 3 -33.89 -36.43 26.01
N SER A 4 -33.66 -36.65 24.74
CA SER A 4 -32.67 -35.97 23.91
C SER A 4 -33.24 -34.62 23.47
N ILE A 5 -32.50 -33.56 23.71
CA ILE A 5 -32.76 -32.23 23.14
C ILE A 5 -31.95 -32.14 21.87
N LEU A 6 -32.65 -32.13 20.74
CA LEU A 6 -32.12 -31.79 19.42
C LEU A 6 -32.07 -30.26 19.29
N THR A 7 -30.92 -29.71 19.14
CA THR A 7 -30.74 -28.34 18.61
C THR A 7 -30.65 -28.45 17.08
N ASN A 8 -31.65 -27.96 16.40
CA ASN A 8 -31.65 -27.74 14.96
C ASN A 8 -30.78 -26.52 14.65
N SER A 9 -29.62 -26.72 14.07
CA SER A 9 -28.95 -25.73 13.27
C SER A 9 -29.57 -25.71 11.88
N LEU A 10 -30.24 -24.62 11.54
CA LEU A 10 -30.70 -24.32 10.20
C LEU A 10 -29.48 -23.96 9.32
N VAL A 11 -28.97 -24.93 8.61
CA VAL A 11 -28.13 -24.69 7.46
C VAL A 11 -29.06 -24.26 6.33
N SER A 12 -28.96 -23.00 5.94
CA SER A 12 -29.59 -22.50 4.72
C SER A 12 -28.80 -23.05 3.52
N PRO A 13 -29.43 -23.69 2.54
CA PRO A 13 -28.71 -24.14 1.37
C PRO A 13 -28.31 -22.89 0.54
N TYR A 14 -27.03 -22.73 0.34
CA TYR A 14 -26.43 -21.79 -0.61
C TYR A 14 -27.03 -22.05 -2.00
N GLN A 15 -27.80 -21.15 -2.53
CA GLN A 15 -28.16 -21.16 -3.95
C GLN A 15 -27.08 -20.39 -4.71
N PRO A 16 -26.44 -20.96 -5.71
CA PRO A 16 -25.59 -20.19 -6.59
C PRO A 16 -26.49 -19.15 -7.27
N HIS A 17 -26.20 -17.89 -7.05
CA HIS A 17 -26.75 -16.83 -7.86
C HIS A 17 -26.20 -17.02 -9.28
N SER A 18 -26.94 -17.79 -10.10
CA SER A 18 -26.83 -17.59 -11.52
C SER A 18 -27.28 -16.15 -11.77
N ALA A 19 -26.35 -15.27 -12.03
CA ALA A 19 -26.63 -13.93 -12.53
C ALA A 19 -27.30 -14.10 -13.90
N ALA A 20 -28.61 -14.29 -13.88
CA ALA A 20 -29.42 -14.02 -15.04
C ALA A 20 -29.40 -12.50 -15.19
N VAL A 21 -28.47 -12.01 -16.01
CA VAL A 21 -28.42 -10.64 -16.49
C VAL A 21 -29.75 -10.37 -17.18
N SER A 22 -30.67 -9.73 -16.45
CA SER A 22 -31.85 -9.13 -17.05
C SER A 22 -31.34 -7.94 -17.90
N THR A 23 -31.37 -8.11 -19.20
CA THR A 23 -31.13 -7.03 -20.16
C THR A 23 -32.23 -5.99 -20.07
N GLU A 24 -32.22 -5.15 -19.03
CA GLU A 24 -32.83 -3.85 -19.08
C GLU A 24 -31.80 -2.86 -19.65
N LYS A 25 -32.00 -2.48 -20.89
CA LYS A 25 -31.25 -1.40 -21.54
C LYS A 25 -31.36 -0.12 -20.72
N ARG A 26 -30.43 0.10 -19.81
CA ARG A 26 -30.20 1.44 -19.26
C ARG A 26 -29.61 2.29 -20.37
N LYS A 27 -30.44 3.17 -20.89
CA LYS A 27 -29.97 4.24 -21.76
C LYS A 27 -28.97 5.06 -20.95
N SER A 28 -27.74 5.15 -21.41
CA SER A 28 -26.75 6.07 -20.89
C SER A 28 -27.27 7.50 -21.09
N ALA A 29 -27.90 8.03 -20.06
CA ALA A 29 -27.99 9.46 -19.90
C ALA A 29 -26.73 9.82 -19.10
N SER A 30 -25.85 10.64 -19.65
CA SER A 30 -24.77 11.29 -18.91
C SER A 30 -25.40 12.08 -17.77
N VAL A 31 -25.53 11.43 -16.62
CA VAL A 31 -25.92 12.07 -15.38
C VAL A 31 -24.65 12.74 -14.88
N LYS A 32 -24.49 14.01 -15.21
CA LYS A 32 -23.58 14.89 -14.46
C LYS A 32 -23.98 14.76 -13.01
N HIS A 33 -23.12 14.16 -12.19
CA HIS A 33 -23.41 13.89 -10.82
C HIS A 33 -23.76 15.17 -10.05
N PRO A 34 -24.94 15.30 -9.45
CA PRO A 34 -25.33 16.50 -8.70
C PRO A 34 -24.54 16.67 -7.38
N MET A 35 -23.73 15.68 -6.97
CA MET A 35 -22.97 15.73 -5.73
C MET A 35 -21.83 16.75 -5.74
N HIS A 36 -21.16 16.97 -6.90
CA HIS A 36 -20.17 18.06 -7.00
C HIS A 36 -20.75 19.44 -6.71
N SER A 37 -22.03 19.64 -7.01
CA SER A 37 -22.71 20.91 -6.76
C SER A 37 -23.14 21.08 -5.30
N LEU A 38 -23.35 20.02 -4.55
CA LEU A 38 -23.73 20.06 -3.14
C LEU A 38 -22.53 20.34 -2.22
N CYS A 39 -21.38 19.74 -2.49
CA CYS A 39 -20.14 20.04 -1.76
C CYS A 39 -19.67 21.48 -2.03
N ALA A 40 -19.74 21.95 -3.28
CA ALA A 40 -19.39 23.33 -3.62
C ALA A 40 -20.36 24.36 -2.98
N LEU A 41 -21.63 24.03 -2.80
CA LEU A 41 -22.61 24.87 -2.12
C LEU A 41 -22.43 24.88 -0.60
N ALA A 42 -22.02 23.77 0.01
CA ALA A 42 -21.70 23.70 1.45
C ALA A 42 -20.46 24.53 1.77
N VAL A 43 -19.42 24.47 0.95
CA VAL A 43 -18.20 25.29 1.10
C VAL A 43 -18.49 26.79 0.90
N ALA A 44 -19.31 27.15 -0.09
CA ALA A 44 -19.67 28.54 -0.35
C ALA A 44 -20.55 29.15 0.77
N SER A 45 -21.33 28.36 1.51
CA SER A 45 -22.18 28.87 2.60
C SER A 45 -21.40 29.09 3.91
N VAL A 46 -20.26 28.40 4.11
CA VAL A 46 -19.40 28.59 5.30
C VAL A 46 -18.53 29.84 5.15
N LEU A 47 -18.13 30.21 3.92
CA LEU A 47 -17.30 31.38 3.64
C LEU A 47 -17.97 32.74 3.90
N SER A 48 -19.29 32.77 4.21
CA SER A 48 -20.03 34.02 4.34
C SER A 48 -20.27 34.51 5.77
N THR A 49 -19.81 33.80 6.83
CA THR A 49 -20.17 34.13 8.23
C THR A 49 -19.01 34.05 9.25
N ALA A 50 -17.77 34.27 8.89
CA ALA A 50 -16.69 34.28 9.85
C ALA A 50 -16.51 35.66 10.52
N PRO A 51 -16.73 35.82 11.84
CA PRO A 51 -16.22 36.97 12.59
C PRO A 51 -14.75 36.73 12.93
N ALA A 52 -13.91 37.73 12.65
CA ALA A 52 -12.51 37.72 13.02
C ALA A 52 -12.37 37.76 14.57
N PHE A 53 -11.87 36.70 15.15
CA PHE A 53 -11.37 36.70 16.53
C PHE A 53 -9.82 36.62 16.49
N ALA A 54 -9.21 37.60 17.15
CA ALA A 54 -7.79 37.63 17.39
C ALA A 54 -7.46 36.58 18.48
N GLN A 55 -6.54 35.65 18.22
CA GLN A 55 -6.06 34.70 19.20
C GLN A 55 -4.68 35.12 19.67
N ASP A 56 -4.50 35.08 20.96
CA ASP A 56 -3.43 35.71 21.74
C ASP A 56 -2.09 34.93 21.74
N GLY A 57 -1.04 35.66 21.88
CA GLY A 57 0.39 35.46 21.99
C GLY A 57 0.95 34.31 22.86
N GLN A 58 0.24 33.20 23.11
CA GLN A 58 0.77 32.10 23.91
C GLN A 58 1.49 31.06 23.03
N ALA A 59 1.05 30.85 21.81
CA ALA A 59 1.70 29.95 20.85
C ALA A 59 3.13 30.42 20.48
N ASN A 60 3.38 31.75 20.41
CA ASN A 60 4.70 32.31 20.10
C ASN A 60 5.71 32.12 21.24
N ALA A 61 5.28 32.06 22.50
CA ALA A 61 6.17 31.87 23.65
C ALA A 61 6.67 30.44 23.77
N ASP A 62 5.84 29.46 23.40
CA ASP A 62 6.21 28.04 23.41
C ASP A 62 7.11 27.72 22.20
N ALA A 63 6.87 28.33 21.04
CA ALA A 63 7.73 28.19 19.86
C ALA A 63 9.15 28.77 20.07
N GLU A 64 9.29 29.93 20.76
CA GLU A 64 10.60 30.47 21.11
C GLU A 64 11.36 29.61 22.14
N ALA A 65 10.65 28.88 23.02
CA ALA A 65 11.26 28.00 24.01
C ALA A 65 11.75 26.65 23.42
N GLN A 66 11.27 26.29 22.24
CA GLN A 66 11.64 25.03 21.53
C GLN A 66 12.73 25.22 20.47
N LYS A 67 13.08 26.45 20.09
CA LYS A 67 14.15 26.70 19.13
C LYS A 67 15.46 26.04 19.55
N GLY A 68 16.06 25.31 18.61
CA GLY A 68 17.35 24.65 18.83
C GLY A 68 17.28 23.34 19.64
N LYS A 69 16.07 22.80 19.88
CA LYS A 69 15.87 21.52 20.59
C LYS A 69 15.19 20.49 19.71
N LEU A 70 15.48 19.22 20.04
CA LEU A 70 14.82 18.08 19.42
C LEU A 70 13.34 18.03 19.80
N GLU A 71 12.49 17.84 18.81
CA GLU A 71 11.05 17.64 19.02
C GLU A 71 10.79 16.27 19.65
N ARG A 72 9.81 16.21 20.56
CA ARG A 72 9.29 14.96 21.08
C ARG A 72 8.29 14.38 20.08
N ILE A 73 8.64 13.25 19.47
CA ILE A 73 7.80 12.56 18.49
C ILE A 73 6.99 11.47 19.21
N GLU A 74 5.69 11.48 19.03
CA GLU A 74 4.78 10.45 19.53
C GLU A 74 4.43 9.46 18.42
N VAL A 75 4.36 8.18 18.77
CA VAL A 75 4.02 7.07 17.87
C VAL A 75 2.98 6.17 18.52
N THR A 76 2.30 5.36 17.68
CA THR A 76 1.29 4.39 18.11
C THR A 76 1.64 2.95 17.74
N ALA A 77 2.92 2.67 17.59
CA ALA A 77 3.44 1.37 17.14
C ALA A 77 3.02 0.18 18.01
N ARG A 78 2.89 0.38 19.32
CA ARG A 78 2.44 -0.67 20.26
C ARG A 78 0.94 -0.54 20.62
N LYS A 79 0.14 0.09 19.76
CA LYS A 79 -1.31 0.35 19.94
C LYS A 79 -1.63 1.27 21.14
N THR A 80 -0.62 1.89 21.72
CA THR A 80 -0.66 2.92 22.76
C THR A 80 0.16 4.12 22.28
N VAL A 81 -0.19 5.33 22.73
CA VAL A 81 0.59 6.54 22.44
C VAL A 81 1.85 6.52 23.31
N GLU A 82 3.00 6.53 22.68
CA GLU A 82 4.32 6.46 23.31
C GLU A 82 5.30 7.41 22.65
N SER A 83 6.37 7.79 23.36
CA SER A 83 7.47 8.52 22.75
C SER A 83 8.26 7.61 21.82
N LEU A 84 8.64 8.12 20.63
CA LEU A 84 9.50 7.41 19.68
C LEU A 84 10.79 6.89 20.34
N GLN A 85 11.38 7.67 21.26
CA GLN A 85 12.63 7.33 21.94
C GLN A 85 12.45 6.25 23.04
N GLU A 86 11.21 6.05 23.50
CA GLU A 86 10.85 5.05 24.53
C GLU A 86 10.25 3.78 23.91
N THR A 87 10.08 3.75 22.57
CA THR A 87 9.49 2.60 21.86
C THR A 87 10.60 1.68 21.32
N PRO A 88 10.73 0.41 21.78
CA PRO A 88 11.82 -0.51 21.41
C PRO A 88 11.56 -1.21 20.07
N VAL A 89 11.33 -0.44 19.04
CA VAL A 89 11.06 -0.90 17.65
C VAL A 89 11.73 0.08 16.69
N ALA A 90 12.23 -0.40 15.57
CA ALA A 90 12.70 0.43 14.48
C ALA A 90 11.50 1.12 13.81
N ILE A 91 11.38 2.44 13.95
CA ILE A 91 10.24 3.21 13.45
C ILE A 91 10.73 4.50 12.83
N THR A 92 10.26 4.79 11.60
CA THR A 92 10.29 6.13 11.01
C THR A 92 8.93 6.77 11.20
N SER A 93 8.87 7.97 11.73
CA SER A 93 7.63 8.74 11.89
C SER A 93 7.82 10.11 11.25
N ILE A 94 6.92 10.48 10.32
CA ILE A 94 6.96 11.75 9.59
C ILE A 94 5.66 12.49 9.88
N GLY A 95 5.76 13.64 10.54
CA GLY A 95 4.63 14.48 10.93
C GLY A 95 4.07 15.33 9.79
N ALA A 96 2.86 15.87 9.96
CA ALA A 96 2.17 16.67 8.94
C ALA A 96 2.95 17.90 8.49
N VAL A 97 3.63 18.59 9.39
CA VAL A 97 4.45 19.77 9.05
C VAL A 97 5.63 19.35 8.18
N GLU A 98 6.31 18.30 8.59
CA GLU A 98 7.46 17.72 7.91
C GLU A 98 7.10 17.19 6.51
N LEU A 99 5.93 16.54 6.36
CA LEU A 99 5.39 16.12 5.06
C LEU A 99 5.26 17.33 4.11
N GLY A 100 4.72 18.44 4.62
CA GLY A 100 4.55 19.67 3.83
C GLY A 100 5.87 20.36 3.47
N GLU A 101 6.85 20.40 4.37
CA GLU A 101 8.19 20.99 4.14
C GLU A 101 8.98 20.18 3.11
N LYS A 102 8.95 18.85 3.20
CA LYS A 102 9.59 17.92 2.27
C LYS A 102 8.83 17.77 0.95
N GLY A 103 7.60 18.28 0.87
CA GLY A 103 6.74 18.18 -0.31
C GLY A 103 6.22 16.76 -0.55
N ILE A 104 6.15 15.93 0.49
CA ILE A 104 5.61 14.55 0.43
C ILE A 104 4.09 14.63 0.28
N SER A 105 3.56 14.12 -0.80
CA SER A 105 2.14 14.20 -1.15
C SER A 105 1.46 12.84 -1.28
N VAL A 106 2.22 11.77 -1.48
CA VAL A 106 1.74 10.39 -1.61
C VAL A 106 2.60 9.44 -0.78
N LEU A 107 2.02 8.30 -0.40
CA LEU A 107 2.67 7.31 0.47
C LEU A 107 4.00 6.78 -0.09
N THR A 108 4.09 6.63 -1.41
CA THR A 108 5.30 6.10 -2.06
C THR A 108 6.55 6.97 -1.86
N GLU A 109 6.38 8.26 -1.62
CA GLU A 109 7.49 9.18 -1.37
C GLU A 109 8.14 9.00 0.02
N VAL A 110 7.41 8.38 0.96
CA VAL A 110 7.91 8.09 2.32
C VAL A 110 9.10 7.13 2.30
N GLN A 111 9.21 6.27 1.26
CA GLN A 111 10.37 5.36 1.11
C GLN A 111 11.73 6.09 1.14
N GLN A 112 11.78 7.34 0.68
CA GLN A 112 13.02 8.10 0.63
C GLN A 112 13.60 8.36 2.03
N PHE A 113 12.75 8.41 3.05
CA PHE A 113 13.09 8.79 4.43
C PHE A 113 13.15 7.59 5.39
N SER A 114 12.75 6.40 4.94
CA SER A 114 12.73 5.18 5.77
C SER A 114 13.78 4.17 5.27
N PRO A 115 14.76 3.77 6.10
CA PRO A 115 15.78 2.79 5.73
C PRO A 115 15.18 1.46 5.31
N ASN A 116 15.81 0.77 4.35
CA ASN A 116 15.42 -0.58 3.88
C ASN A 116 13.93 -0.71 3.53
N THR A 117 13.31 0.37 3.06
CA THR A 117 11.89 0.44 2.72
C THR A 117 11.72 0.75 1.24
N THR A 118 10.87 -0.01 0.55
CA THR A 118 10.44 0.21 -0.83
C THR A 118 8.93 0.32 -0.85
N LEU A 119 8.43 1.48 -1.26
CA LEU A 119 7.01 1.77 -1.48
C LEU A 119 6.89 2.34 -2.90
N GLN A 120 6.31 1.60 -3.82
CA GLN A 120 6.27 1.97 -5.23
C GLN A 120 4.87 1.72 -5.78
N THR A 121 4.52 2.42 -6.86
CA THR A 121 3.35 2.05 -7.64
C THR A 121 3.62 0.74 -8.35
N SER A 122 2.61 -0.13 -8.37
CA SER A 122 2.69 -1.40 -9.08
C SER A 122 2.77 -1.19 -10.60
N ARG A 123 3.05 -2.27 -11.29
CA ARG A 123 3.06 -2.34 -12.75
C ARG A 123 1.66 -2.14 -13.32
N GLY A 124 1.52 -1.39 -14.39
CA GLY A 124 0.28 -1.26 -15.15
C GLY A 124 -0.82 -0.41 -14.50
N THR A 125 -0.67 0.03 -13.25
CA THR A 125 -1.64 0.87 -12.54
C THR A 125 -0.95 2.02 -11.79
N ASN A 126 -1.68 3.09 -11.48
CA ASN A 126 -1.12 4.27 -10.81
C ASN A 126 -1.32 4.26 -9.29
N SER A 127 -2.34 3.56 -8.77
CA SER A 127 -2.73 3.58 -7.36
C SER A 127 -2.55 2.24 -6.63
N THR A 128 -2.10 1.19 -7.30
CA THR A 128 -1.78 -0.09 -6.66
C THR A 128 -0.40 -0.04 -6.04
N LEU A 129 -0.29 -0.39 -4.75
CA LEU A 129 0.94 -0.32 -3.98
C LEU A 129 1.74 -1.63 -4.06
N THR A 130 3.03 -1.52 -4.34
CA THR A 130 4.04 -2.56 -4.08
C THR A 130 4.87 -2.12 -2.88
N ALA A 131 4.90 -2.94 -1.82
CA ALA A 131 5.56 -2.62 -0.57
C ALA A 131 6.53 -3.73 -0.13
N PHE A 132 7.78 -3.34 0.17
CA PHE A 132 8.79 -4.20 0.75
C PHE A 132 9.49 -3.48 1.90
N ILE A 133 9.70 -4.17 3.01
CA ILE A 133 10.52 -3.70 4.13
C ILE A 133 11.55 -4.78 4.44
N ARG A 134 12.84 -4.42 4.42
CA ARG A 134 13.95 -5.36 4.62
C ARG A 134 13.89 -6.58 3.67
N GLY A 135 13.45 -6.39 2.42
CA GLY A 135 13.32 -7.44 1.41
C GLY A 135 12.10 -8.35 1.58
N LEU A 136 11.21 -8.06 2.51
CA LEU A 136 9.99 -8.82 2.77
C LEU A 136 8.79 -8.06 2.24
N GLY A 137 8.07 -8.64 1.27
CA GLY A 137 6.96 -7.98 0.60
C GLY A 137 6.22 -8.92 -0.36
N GLN A 138 5.38 -8.34 -1.20
CA GLN A 138 4.66 -9.03 -2.29
C GLN A 138 4.61 -8.12 -3.51
N GLN A 139 4.99 -8.63 -4.67
CA GLN A 139 5.04 -7.85 -5.90
C GLN A 139 3.78 -7.99 -6.75
N ASP A 140 3.19 -9.19 -6.80
CA ASP A 140 2.02 -9.48 -7.62
C ASP A 140 0.74 -9.09 -6.87
N PRO A 141 -0.07 -8.14 -7.40
CA PRO A 141 -1.27 -7.65 -6.72
C PRO A 141 -2.52 -8.51 -6.98
N LEU A 142 -2.39 -9.70 -7.57
CA LEU A 142 -3.51 -10.55 -7.94
C LEU A 142 -4.34 -10.93 -6.71
N TRP A 143 -5.67 -11.17 -6.89
CA TRP A 143 -6.54 -11.64 -5.82
C TRP A 143 -6.01 -12.94 -5.20
N GLY A 144 -6.17 -13.09 -3.90
CA GLY A 144 -5.67 -14.26 -3.17
C GLY A 144 -4.21 -14.20 -2.77
N TYR A 145 -3.37 -13.33 -3.35
CA TYR A 145 -2.02 -13.13 -2.83
C TYR A 145 -2.03 -12.11 -1.70
N GLU A 146 -1.39 -12.47 -0.60
CA GLU A 146 -1.35 -11.67 0.61
C GLU A 146 -0.13 -10.74 0.62
N PRO A 147 -0.24 -9.50 1.13
CA PRO A 147 0.89 -8.62 1.26
C PRO A 147 1.88 -9.11 2.34
N GLY A 148 3.15 -8.69 2.22
CA GLY A 148 4.17 -8.93 3.25
C GLY A 148 4.34 -7.75 4.22
N VAL A 149 3.77 -6.59 3.86
CA VAL A 149 3.76 -5.36 4.64
C VAL A 149 2.31 -4.94 4.87
N GLY A 150 1.90 -4.78 6.12
CA GLY A 150 0.55 -4.35 6.47
C GLY A 150 0.37 -2.85 6.27
N ILE A 151 -0.72 -2.43 5.65
CA ILE A 151 -1.10 -1.02 5.50
C ILE A 151 -2.30 -0.75 6.39
N TYR A 152 -2.24 0.33 7.17
CA TYR A 152 -3.28 0.69 8.13
C TYR A 152 -3.65 2.16 8.02
N VAL A 153 -4.94 2.46 8.09
CA VAL A 153 -5.48 3.81 8.26
C VAL A 153 -6.26 3.85 9.58
N ASP A 154 -5.80 4.63 10.55
CA ASP A 154 -6.41 4.70 11.90
C ASP A 154 -6.64 3.32 12.56
N ASP A 155 -5.65 2.44 12.48
CA ASP A 155 -5.68 1.04 12.93
C ASP A 155 -6.61 0.11 12.13
N VAL A 156 -7.28 0.57 11.08
CA VAL A 156 -8.04 -0.25 10.13
C VAL A 156 -7.10 -0.83 9.07
N TYR A 157 -7.13 -2.15 8.91
CA TYR A 157 -6.31 -2.87 7.93
C TYR A 157 -6.82 -2.65 6.50
N ILE A 158 -5.93 -2.25 5.60
CA ILE A 158 -6.18 -2.17 4.15
C ILE A 158 -5.70 -3.49 3.54
N ALA A 159 -6.63 -4.38 3.27
CA ALA A 159 -6.32 -5.77 2.93
C ALA A 159 -5.73 -5.93 1.52
N ARG A 160 -6.03 -4.99 0.61
CA ARG A 160 -5.64 -5.11 -0.80
C ARG A 160 -4.68 -4.01 -1.23
N PRO A 161 -3.74 -4.31 -2.14
CA PRO A 161 -2.79 -3.33 -2.66
C PRO A 161 -3.41 -2.34 -3.65
N GLN A 162 -4.54 -2.68 -4.28
CA GLN A 162 -5.26 -1.79 -5.18
C GLN A 162 -5.75 -0.57 -4.42
N GLY A 163 -5.36 0.62 -4.88
CA GLY A 163 -5.68 1.90 -4.23
C GLY A 163 -4.94 2.17 -2.90
N ALA A 164 -4.01 1.30 -2.48
CA ALA A 164 -3.24 1.50 -1.26
C ALA A 164 -2.11 2.55 -1.40
N VAL A 165 -1.89 3.11 -2.59
CA VAL A 165 -1.13 4.35 -2.77
C VAL A 165 -2.02 5.51 -2.30
N LEU A 166 -2.01 5.74 -1.00
CA LEU A 166 -2.86 6.73 -0.37
C LEU A 166 -2.34 8.15 -0.62
N ASP A 167 -3.23 9.03 -1.11
CA ASP A 167 -2.97 10.46 -1.10
C ASP A 167 -3.12 11.00 0.32
N LEU A 168 -2.16 11.83 0.74
CA LEU A 168 -2.07 12.29 2.13
C LEU A 168 -3.10 13.40 2.40
N LEU A 169 -4.30 12.98 2.79
CA LEU A 169 -5.42 13.86 3.13
C LEU A 169 -5.66 13.83 4.65
N ASP A 170 -5.53 14.99 5.30
CA ASP A 170 -5.77 15.15 6.75
C ASP A 170 -4.91 14.24 7.65
N VAL A 171 -3.64 14.10 7.30
CA VAL A 171 -2.68 13.30 8.04
C VAL A 171 -2.16 14.03 9.26
N GLN A 172 -2.08 13.35 10.39
CA GLN A 172 -1.28 13.77 11.54
C GLN A 172 0.17 13.32 11.37
N ARG A 173 0.37 12.05 10.98
CA ARG A 173 1.68 11.45 10.72
C ARG A 173 1.58 10.14 9.96
N ILE A 174 2.69 9.74 9.34
CA ILE A 174 2.91 8.40 8.81
C ILE A 174 3.93 7.70 9.70
N GLU A 175 3.65 6.46 10.10
CA GLU A 175 4.57 5.63 10.84
C GLU A 175 4.96 4.40 9.98
N VAL A 176 6.25 4.16 9.78
CA VAL A 176 6.79 2.96 9.13
C VAL A 176 7.47 2.11 10.19
N LEU A 177 6.83 1.00 10.54
CA LEU A 177 7.33 0.03 11.51
C LEU A 177 8.11 -1.05 10.75
N ARG A 178 9.40 -1.17 11.01
CA ARG A 178 10.26 -2.15 10.34
C ARG A 178 10.45 -3.40 11.21
N GLY A 179 10.51 -4.56 10.54
CA GLY A 179 10.57 -5.87 11.17
C GLY A 179 9.20 -6.46 11.52
N PRO A 180 9.11 -7.76 11.80
CA PRO A 180 7.86 -8.48 11.98
C PRO A 180 6.97 -7.93 13.08
N GLN A 181 5.70 -7.68 12.76
CA GLN A 181 4.68 -7.15 13.67
C GLN A 181 3.56 -8.17 13.98
N GLY A 182 3.86 -9.47 13.85
CA GLY A 182 2.86 -10.54 13.97
C GLY A 182 2.09 -10.60 15.28
N THR A 183 2.64 -10.11 16.39
CA THR A 183 1.98 -10.15 17.71
C THR A 183 0.83 -9.16 17.81
N LEU A 184 1.02 -7.89 17.49
CA LEU A 184 -0.01 -6.85 17.67
C LEU A 184 -0.84 -6.61 16.41
N TYR A 185 -0.23 -6.72 15.24
CA TYR A 185 -0.87 -6.44 13.96
C TYR A 185 -1.36 -7.71 13.24
N GLY A 186 -0.72 -8.85 13.51
CA GLY A 186 -1.19 -10.16 13.04
C GLY A 186 -0.62 -10.57 11.70
N LYS A 187 -1.46 -11.23 10.89
CA LYS A 187 -1.09 -11.77 9.59
C LYS A 187 -0.59 -10.68 8.64
N ASN A 188 0.23 -11.06 7.65
CA ASN A 188 0.65 -10.21 6.54
C ASN A 188 1.52 -9.00 6.95
N THR A 189 2.26 -9.14 8.05
CA THR A 189 3.18 -8.13 8.59
C THR A 189 4.58 -8.69 8.83
N ILE A 190 5.06 -9.55 7.93
CA ILE A 190 6.38 -10.18 8.03
C ILE A 190 7.51 -9.18 7.85
N GLY A 191 7.35 -8.20 6.94
CA GLY A 191 8.30 -7.11 6.72
C GLY A 191 8.12 -5.95 7.69
N GLY A 192 6.87 -5.70 8.10
CA GLY A 192 6.52 -4.57 8.93
C GLY A 192 5.12 -4.05 8.67
N ALA A 193 4.89 -2.80 9.06
CA ALA A 193 3.62 -2.12 8.84
C ALA A 193 3.83 -0.64 8.51
N VAL A 194 2.96 -0.09 7.68
CA VAL A 194 2.84 1.33 7.43
C VAL A 194 1.51 1.81 7.96
N LYS A 195 1.55 2.81 8.83
CA LYS A 195 0.36 3.39 9.46
C LYS A 195 0.17 4.82 9.00
N TYR A 196 -1.02 5.08 8.54
CA TYR A 196 -1.54 6.41 8.25
C TYR A 196 -2.42 6.82 9.45
N VAL A 197 -1.99 7.83 10.19
CA VAL A 197 -2.69 8.32 11.37
C VAL A 197 -3.32 9.67 11.05
N THR A 198 -4.66 9.77 11.17
CA THR A 198 -5.37 11.02 10.96
C THR A 198 -5.40 11.88 12.22
N LYS A 199 -5.69 13.16 12.07
CA LYS A 199 -5.81 14.07 13.22
C LYS A 199 -7.05 13.76 14.03
N GLU A 200 -6.93 13.79 15.36
CA GLU A 200 -8.11 13.91 16.22
C GLU A 200 -8.63 15.35 16.18
N MET A 201 -9.94 15.52 16.21
CA MET A 201 -10.55 16.83 16.12
C MET A 201 -10.40 17.62 17.42
N THR A 202 -10.11 18.90 17.29
CA THR A 202 -10.12 19.85 18.39
C THR A 202 -11.45 20.57 18.50
N GLY A 203 -11.71 21.26 19.60
CA GLY A 203 -12.96 22.02 19.79
C GLY A 203 -13.12 23.23 18.86
N ASP A 204 -12.08 23.62 18.13
CA ASP A 204 -12.06 24.80 17.30
C ASP A 204 -12.53 24.51 15.87
N THR A 205 -13.20 25.48 15.25
CA THR A 205 -13.44 25.46 13.81
C THR A 205 -12.12 25.70 13.10
N GLN A 206 -11.72 24.73 12.26
CA GLN A 206 -10.53 24.81 11.45
C GLN A 206 -10.85 24.44 10.01
N MET A 207 -10.25 25.10 9.07
CA MET A 207 -10.35 24.78 7.66
C MET A 207 -9.02 25.07 6.96
N ASN A 208 -8.59 24.17 6.10
CA ASN A 208 -7.45 24.35 5.23
C ASN A 208 -7.88 24.17 3.77
N VAL A 209 -7.56 25.14 2.94
CA VAL A 209 -7.78 25.06 1.49
C VAL A 209 -6.43 25.20 0.81
N GLU A 210 -6.09 24.22 0.01
CA GLU A 210 -4.82 24.14 -0.70
C GLU A 210 -5.04 23.99 -2.19
N ALA A 211 -4.30 24.74 -3.00
CA ALA A 211 -4.26 24.60 -4.45
C ALA A 211 -2.82 24.42 -4.93
N THR A 212 -2.60 23.44 -5.80
CA THR A 212 -1.28 23.18 -6.40
C THR A 212 -1.36 23.28 -7.91
N VAL A 213 -0.36 23.93 -8.49
CA VAL A 213 -0.15 23.96 -9.94
C VAL A 213 1.30 23.57 -10.25
N GLY A 214 1.53 22.89 -11.35
CA GLY A 214 2.87 22.37 -11.62
C GLY A 214 3.13 21.93 -13.06
N SER A 215 4.25 21.25 -13.23
CA SER A 215 4.64 20.61 -14.47
C SER A 215 3.54 19.66 -14.97
N TYR A 216 3.49 19.42 -16.27
CA TYR A 216 2.50 18.55 -16.89
C TYR A 216 1.07 18.98 -16.56
N SER A 217 0.81 20.31 -16.61
CA SER A 217 -0.50 20.90 -16.32
C SER A 217 -1.12 20.52 -14.98
N GLN A 218 -0.34 20.14 -13.98
CA GLN A 218 -0.84 19.75 -12.66
C GLN A 218 -1.76 20.82 -12.07
N ARG A 219 -2.90 20.38 -11.55
CA ARG A 219 -3.95 21.22 -10.93
C ARG A 219 -4.63 20.42 -9.83
N ASP A 220 -4.18 20.61 -8.61
CA ASP A 220 -4.74 19.92 -7.46
C ASP A 220 -5.48 20.91 -6.56
N ILE A 221 -6.55 20.44 -5.96
CA ILE A 221 -7.27 21.15 -4.89
C ILE A 221 -7.45 20.18 -3.75
N LYS A 222 -7.05 20.61 -2.54
CA LYS A 222 -7.33 19.90 -1.28
C LYS A 222 -8.07 20.81 -0.34
N VAL A 223 -9.09 20.29 0.31
CA VAL A 223 -9.89 21.00 1.33
C VAL A 223 -10.04 20.06 2.52
N THR A 224 -9.58 20.48 3.68
CA THR A 224 -9.81 19.77 4.94
C THR A 224 -10.37 20.72 5.96
N GLY A 225 -11.20 20.23 6.85
CA GLY A 225 -11.75 21.08 7.89
C GLY A 225 -12.48 20.31 8.96
N GLN A 226 -12.65 20.96 10.10
CA GLN A 226 -13.45 20.47 11.23
C GLN A 226 -14.29 21.60 11.79
N ILE A 227 -15.50 21.24 12.26
CA ILE A 227 -16.42 22.16 12.92
C ILE A 227 -17.02 21.49 14.15
N PRO A 228 -17.16 22.19 15.29
CA PRO A 228 -17.99 21.74 16.40
C PRO A 228 -19.46 21.89 16.02
N LEU A 229 -20.21 20.78 15.96
CA LEU A 229 -21.67 20.79 15.81
C LEU A 229 -22.35 21.05 17.16
N ILE A 230 -21.75 20.53 18.22
CA ILE A 230 -22.10 20.78 19.63
C ILE A 230 -20.78 21.01 20.34
N GLU A 231 -20.61 22.20 20.94
CA GLU A 231 -19.41 22.59 21.66
C GLU A 231 -19.00 21.51 22.67
N ASP A 232 -17.73 21.18 22.73
CA ASP A 232 -17.10 20.17 23.59
C ASP A 232 -17.65 18.73 23.48
N THR A 233 -18.57 18.48 22.54
CA THR A 233 -19.27 17.18 22.51
C THR A 233 -19.30 16.52 21.13
N VAL A 234 -19.60 17.24 20.05
CA VAL A 234 -19.79 16.65 18.72
C VAL A 234 -19.06 17.46 17.68
N TYR A 235 -18.15 16.80 16.96
CA TYR A 235 -17.35 17.40 15.91
C TYR A 235 -17.58 16.71 14.58
N LEU A 236 -17.58 17.48 13.51
CA LEU A 236 -17.66 17.00 12.14
C LEU A 236 -16.37 17.39 11.40
N GLY A 237 -15.66 16.39 10.90
CA GLY A 237 -14.52 16.55 10.00
C GLY A 237 -14.91 16.26 8.56
N VAL A 238 -14.35 17.02 7.63
CA VAL A 238 -14.48 16.79 6.20
C VAL A 238 -13.14 16.92 5.52
N GLY A 239 -12.89 16.06 4.54
CA GLY A 239 -11.73 16.12 3.68
C GLY A 239 -12.16 15.89 2.23
N TYR A 240 -11.59 16.64 1.31
CA TYR A 240 -11.77 16.45 -0.13
C TYR A 240 -10.47 16.78 -0.86
N ALA A 241 -10.10 15.93 -1.82
CA ALA A 241 -9.01 16.17 -2.76
C ALA A 241 -9.49 15.90 -4.17
N ASN A 242 -9.03 16.72 -5.11
CA ASN A 242 -9.09 16.44 -6.53
C ASN A 242 -7.72 16.72 -7.11
N LEU A 243 -7.09 15.69 -7.65
CA LEU A 243 -5.71 15.68 -8.10
C LEU A 243 -5.70 15.35 -9.58
N ASN A 244 -5.18 16.27 -10.37
CA ASN A 244 -5.18 16.14 -11.82
C ASN A 244 -3.83 16.59 -12.41
N ARG A 245 -3.28 15.76 -13.28
CA ARG A 245 -2.01 16.02 -13.99
C ARG A 245 -2.01 15.27 -15.31
N ASP A 246 -1.59 15.97 -16.38
CA ASP A 246 -1.36 15.36 -17.69
C ASP A 246 -0.29 14.26 -17.60
N GLY A 247 -0.24 13.35 -18.58
CA GLY A 247 0.75 12.28 -18.66
C GLY A 247 2.19 12.79 -18.73
N PHE A 248 3.13 11.97 -18.29
CA PHE A 248 4.56 12.21 -18.56
C PHE A 248 4.93 11.88 -20.00
N GLY A 249 4.16 11.01 -20.67
CA GLY A 249 4.26 10.60 -22.05
C GLY A 249 2.91 10.27 -22.64
N GLU A 250 2.93 9.65 -23.83
CA GLU A 250 1.74 9.34 -24.60
C GLU A 250 1.73 7.90 -25.11
N TYR A 251 0.53 7.36 -25.33
CA TYR A 251 0.34 6.20 -26.20
C TYR A 251 0.41 6.63 -27.66
N LEU A 252 1.48 6.27 -28.35
CA LEU A 252 1.75 6.64 -29.74
C LEU A 252 0.70 6.04 -30.69
N VAL A 253 0.25 4.82 -30.38
CA VAL A 253 -0.88 4.14 -31.02
C VAL A 253 -1.78 3.58 -29.92
N SER A 254 -3.07 3.67 -30.11
CA SER A 254 -4.10 3.18 -29.21
C SER A 254 -5.23 2.47 -29.96
N ALA A 255 -5.90 1.54 -29.29
CA ALA A 255 -6.91 0.66 -29.89
C ALA A 255 -8.13 1.41 -30.46
N LEU A 256 -8.54 2.48 -29.77
CA LEU A 256 -9.76 3.21 -30.12
C LEU A 256 -9.46 4.59 -30.65
N PRO A 257 -10.18 5.04 -31.71
CA PRO A 257 -10.10 6.43 -32.14
C PRO A 257 -10.69 7.37 -31.10
N ASN A 258 -10.02 8.49 -30.87
CA ASN A 258 -10.42 9.56 -29.93
C ASN A 258 -10.43 9.18 -28.42
N GLN A 259 -9.80 8.09 -28.03
CA GLN A 259 -9.56 7.84 -26.61
C GLN A 259 -8.44 8.74 -26.09
N ASP A 260 -8.40 8.93 -24.80
CA ASP A 260 -7.30 9.59 -24.13
C ASP A 260 -6.01 8.79 -24.36
N LYS A 261 -4.92 9.49 -24.67
CA LYS A 261 -3.62 8.89 -24.96
C LYS A 261 -2.55 9.22 -23.93
N GLU A 262 -2.90 9.92 -22.88
CA GLU A 262 -1.95 10.25 -21.84
C GLU A 262 -1.46 8.97 -21.13
N ASN A 263 -0.15 8.86 -20.96
CA ASN A 263 0.49 7.80 -20.22
C ASN A 263 1.14 8.37 -18.95
N TYR A 264 0.98 7.71 -17.81
CA TYR A 264 1.39 8.21 -16.48
C TYR A 264 0.64 9.48 -16.04
N ASN A 265 -0.58 9.71 -16.51
CA ASN A 265 -1.42 10.81 -16.02
C ASN A 265 -1.96 10.55 -14.61
N LYS A 266 -2.50 11.58 -13.99
CA LYS A 266 -3.23 11.47 -12.71
C LYS A 266 -4.61 12.12 -12.83
N ASP A 267 -5.64 11.38 -12.53
CA ASP A 267 -7.02 11.85 -12.43
C ASP A 267 -7.71 11.12 -11.27
N LEU A 268 -7.60 11.73 -10.09
CA LEU A 268 -8.04 11.12 -8.85
C LEU A 268 -8.83 12.11 -8.01
N TRP A 269 -9.91 11.63 -7.40
CA TRP A 269 -10.55 12.36 -6.31
C TRP A 269 -10.70 11.47 -5.07
N ALA A 270 -10.64 12.10 -3.91
CA ALA A 270 -10.85 11.45 -2.61
C ALA A 270 -11.72 12.32 -1.71
N ALA A 271 -12.56 11.69 -0.90
CA ALA A 271 -13.38 12.37 0.10
C ALA A 271 -13.36 11.58 1.40
N ARG A 272 -13.46 12.30 2.52
CA ARG A 272 -13.60 11.72 3.86
C ARG A 272 -14.59 12.55 4.67
N VAL A 273 -15.43 11.87 5.43
CA VAL A 273 -16.31 12.49 6.42
C VAL A 273 -16.16 11.74 7.73
N THR A 274 -15.90 12.46 8.79
CA THR A 274 -15.67 11.89 10.12
C THR A 274 -16.55 12.60 11.14
N LEU A 275 -17.26 11.85 11.96
CA LEU A 275 -18.03 12.35 13.10
C LEU A 275 -17.37 11.85 14.38
N GLU A 276 -16.96 12.77 15.26
CA GLU A 276 -16.50 12.46 16.60
C GLU A 276 -17.52 12.91 17.64
N VAL A 277 -17.74 12.07 18.64
CA VAL A 277 -18.68 12.33 19.73
C VAL A 277 -17.99 12.04 21.06
N HIS A 278 -17.96 13.04 21.94
CA HIS A 278 -17.40 13.02 23.28
C HIS A 278 -18.51 13.18 24.33
N PRO A 279 -19.29 12.12 24.66
CA PRO A 279 -20.41 12.24 25.62
C PRO A 279 -19.94 12.55 27.04
N SER A 280 -18.70 12.21 27.37
CA SER A 280 -18.00 12.51 28.63
C SER A 280 -16.49 12.47 28.41
N GLU A 281 -15.71 12.87 29.42
CA GLU A 281 -14.23 12.74 29.41
C GLU A 281 -13.76 11.28 29.27
N ASP A 282 -14.59 10.31 29.64
CA ASP A 282 -14.26 8.89 29.64
C ASP A 282 -14.78 8.13 28.41
N LEU A 283 -15.61 8.74 27.60
CA LEU A 283 -16.28 8.05 26.50
C LEU A 283 -16.13 8.84 25.19
N PHE A 284 -15.58 8.17 24.18
CA PHE A 284 -15.32 8.70 22.85
C PHE A 284 -15.85 7.75 21.78
N PHE A 285 -16.46 8.30 20.75
CA PHE A 285 -16.85 7.60 19.54
C PHE A 285 -16.38 8.35 18.30
N ARG A 286 -15.90 7.61 17.31
CA ARG A 286 -15.62 8.12 15.96
C ARG A 286 -16.31 7.23 14.94
N ILE A 287 -16.95 7.84 13.96
CA ILE A 287 -17.49 7.15 12.79
C ILE A 287 -16.93 7.87 11.58
N GLY A 288 -16.31 7.13 10.67
CA GLY A 288 -15.74 7.64 9.43
C GLY A 288 -16.34 6.97 8.21
N TRP A 289 -16.39 7.72 7.13
CA TRP A 289 -16.60 7.26 5.78
C TRP A 289 -15.53 7.87 4.90
N ASP A 290 -14.96 7.08 4.03
CA ASP A 290 -14.00 7.52 3.01
C ASP A 290 -14.30 6.89 1.66
N LYS A 291 -14.01 7.65 0.60
CA LYS A 291 -14.08 7.18 -0.78
C LYS A 291 -12.96 7.78 -1.61
N THR A 292 -12.35 6.95 -2.44
CA THR A 292 -11.34 7.35 -3.43
C THR A 292 -11.72 6.75 -4.77
N GLU A 293 -11.63 7.54 -5.82
CA GLU A 293 -11.77 7.09 -7.21
C GLU A 293 -10.60 7.63 -8.03
N ASP A 294 -9.86 6.71 -8.64
CA ASP A 294 -8.75 6.98 -9.57
C ASP A 294 -9.16 6.52 -10.96
N THR A 295 -9.29 7.47 -11.88
CA THR A 295 -9.60 7.27 -13.29
C THR A 295 -8.43 7.60 -14.20
N SER A 296 -7.22 7.64 -13.66
CA SER A 296 -6.00 7.74 -14.45
C SER A 296 -5.92 6.59 -15.45
N ASN A 297 -5.36 6.83 -16.61
CA ASN A 297 -5.19 5.78 -17.61
C ASN A 297 -4.34 4.61 -17.09
N ALA A 298 -4.55 3.42 -17.63
CA ALA A 298 -3.64 2.30 -17.42
C ALA A 298 -2.22 2.73 -17.79
N LYS A 299 -1.23 2.30 -17.02
CA LYS A 299 0.16 2.68 -17.20
C LYS A 299 0.78 1.77 -18.28
N GLY A 300 1.18 2.34 -19.41
CA GLY A 300 1.97 1.67 -20.44
C GLY A 300 3.44 1.62 -20.03
N GLY A 301 4.04 0.46 -20.19
CA GLY A 301 5.47 0.29 -19.97
C GLY A 301 6.31 0.66 -21.17
N TYR A 302 7.61 0.76 -20.95
CA TYR A 302 8.62 1.02 -21.98
C TYR A 302 9.29 -0.28 -22.40
N ARG A 303 9.36 -0.55 -23.69
CA ARG A 303 10.07 -1.72 -24.22
C ARG A 303 11.58 -1.50 -24.13
N LEU A 304 12.26 -2.38 -23.41
CA LEU A 304 13.73 -2.35 -23.30
C LEU A 304 14.42 -2.93 -24.54
N ILE A 305 13.70 -3.75 -25.31
CA ILE A 305 14.16 -4.36 -26.56
C ILE A 305 13.08 -4.30 -27.63
N PRO A 306 13.41 -4.26 -28.93
CA PRO A 306 12.43 -4.28 -30.01
C PRO A 306 11.60 -5.57 -30.03
N SER A 307 10.34 -5.47 -30.47
CA SER A 307 9.50 -6.62 -30.80
C SER A 307 10.03 -7.32 -32.06
N ILE A 308 9.86 -8.64 -32.15
CA ILE A 308 10.12 -9.40 -33.37
C ILE A 308 8.85 -9.61 -34.24
N LEU A 309 7.70 -9.20 -33.72
CA LEU A 309 6.39 -9.41 -34.36
C LEU A 309 5.83 -8.12 -34.98
N THR A 310 6.41 -6.95 -34.67
CA THR A 310 5.99 -5.66 -35.25
C THR A 310 7.20 -4.81 -35.62
N ASP A 311 7.01 -3.96 -36.66
CA ASP A 311 8.00 -2.97 -37.09
C ASP A 311 7.91 -1.66 -36.26
N ALA A 312 7.05 -1.59 -35.25
CA ALA A 312 6.95 -0.41 -34.40
C ALA A 312 8.29 -0.21 -33.66
N PRO A 313 8.90 0.98 -33.77
CA PRO A 313 10.18 1.24 -33.11
C PRO A 313 9.99 1.32 -31.59
N VAL A 314 11.04 1.05 -30.83
CA VAL A 314 11.09 1.41 -29.41
C VAL A 314 10.93 2.94 -29.32
N PRO A 315 10.04 3.48 -28.45
CA PRO A 315 9.85 4.92 -28.31
C PRO A 315 11.13 5.65 -27.89
N ASP A 316 11.22 6.96 -28.24
CA ASP A 316 12.37 7.80 -27.86
C ASP A 316 12.31 8.19 -26.36
N SER A 317 11.10 8.31 -25.79
CA SER A 317 10.88 8.63 -24.37
C SER A 317 10.51 7.35 -23.60
N VAL A 318 11.07 7.18 -22.41
CA VAL A 318 10.73 6.07 -21.49
C VAL A 318 9.30 6.12 -20.98
N PHE A 319 8.62 7.24 -21.16
CA PHE A 319 7.22 7.43 -20.77
C PHE A 319 6.23 7.22 -21.93
N ASP A 320 6.72 7.10 -23.17
CA ASP A 320 5.88 6.80 -24.33
C ASP A 320 5.72 5.29 -24.50
N SER A 321 4.56 4.87 -24.98
CA SER A 321 4.23 3.47 -25.17
C SER A 321 3.34 3.26 -26.39
N TYR A 322 3.08 1.99 -26.71
CA TYR A 322 2.03 1.57 -27.62
C TYR A 322 1.03 0.71 -26.85
N THR A 323 -0.17 0.57 -27.38
CA THR A 323 -1.13 -0.40 -26.88
C THR A 323 -2.12 -0.84 -27.93
N SER A 324 -2.53 -2.09 -27.86
CA SER A 324 -3.66 -2.63 -28.61
C SER A 324 -4.96 -2.63 -27.78
N LEU A 325 -4.89 -2.22 -26.49
CA LEU A 325 -6.03 -2.11 -25.58
C LEU A 325 -6.56 -0.68 -25.44
N PRO A 326 -7.80 -0.48 -24.96
CA PRO A 326 -8.22 0.81 -24.45
C PRO A 326 -7.34 1.27 -23.28
N THR A 327 -7.07 2.58 -23.20
CA THR A 327 -6.14 3.14 -22.19
C THR A 327 -6.76 3.35 -20.83
N TRP A 328 -8.07 3.32 -20.70
CA TRP A 328 -8.75 3.60 -19.43
C TRP A 328 -8.46 2.53 -18.35
N ASN A 329 -8.48 3.00 -17.12
CA ASN A 329 -8.38 2.22 -15.89
C ASN A 329 -9.28 2.85 -14.84
N LYS A 330 -9.68 2.11 -13.85
CA LYS A 330 -10.39 2.63 -12.68
C LYS A 330 -9.96 1.88 -11.43
N VAL A 331 -9.79 2.63 -10.34
CA VAL A 331 -9.72 2.07 -8.99
C VAL A 331 -10.70 2.82 -8.12
N GLU A 332 -11.62 2.12 -7.50
CA GLU A 332 -12.60 2.67 -6.58
C GLU A 332 -12.44 1.99 -5.22
N LEU A 333 -12.28 2.82 -4.19
CA LEU A 333 -12.23 2.38 -2.80
C LEU A 333 -13.34 3.09 -2.04
N GLU A 334 -14.07 2.35 -1.22
CA GLU A 334 -15.03 2.91 -0.29
C GLU A 334 -14.91 2.21 1.05
N GLY A 335 -15.04 2.95 2.14
CA GLY A 335 -14.95 2.37 3.47
C GLY A 335 -15.75 3.11 4.52
N TYR A 336 -16.17 2.33 5.47
CA TYR A 336 -16.78 2.80 6.71
C TYR A 336 -15.94 2.28 7.87
N ASN A 337 -15.66 3.14 8.84
CA ASN A 337 -14.96 2.75 10.05
C ASN A 337 -15.65 3.34 11.28
N TRP A 338 -15.45 2.68 12.42
CA TRP A 338 -15.93 3.15 13.70
C TRP A 338 -14.99 2.76 14.81
N LEU A 339 -14.83 3.68 15.74
CA LEU A 339 -14.01 3.54 16.95
C LEU A 339 -14.85 3.95 18.16
N ALA A 340 -14.83 3.11 19.20
CA ALA A 340 -15.31 3.47 20.52
C ALA A 340 -14.20 3.29 21.55
N ARG A 341 -13.93 4.30 22.36
CA ARG A 341 -13.01 4.24 23.50
C ARG A 341 -13.78 4.52 24.79
N TYR A 342 -13.55 3.69 25.80
CA TYR A 342 -14.12 3.85 27.12
C TYR A 342 -13.05 3.72 28.19
N ARG A 343 -12.73 4.82 28.87
CA ARG A 343 -11.86 4.84 30.04
C ARG A 343 -12.63 4.35 31.25
N VAL A 344 -12.40 3.10 31.63
CA VAL A 344 -13.06 2.48 32.81
C VAL A 344 -12.59 3.12 34.11
N ASN A 345 -11.31 3.46 34.17
CA ASN A 345 -10.63 4.20 35.24
C ASN A 345 -9.27 4.69 34.70
N ASP A 346 -8.46 5.30 35.56
CA ASP A 346 -7.16 5.89 35.19
C ASP A 346 -6.16 4.86 34.61
N ASP A 347 -6.33 3.56 34.92
CA ASP A 347 -5.42 2.49 34.53
C ASP A 347 -5.95 1.64 33.36
N LEU A 348 -7.26 1.63 33.06
CA LEU A 348 -7.89 0.71 32.13
C LEU A 348 -8.74 1.44 31.09
N GLU A 349 -8.37 1.29 29.82
CA GLU A 349 -9.14 1.70 28.66
C GLU A 349 -9.63 0.47 27.87
N LEU A 350 -10.88 0.47 27.48
CA LEU A 350 -11.45 -0.46 26.51
C LEU A 350 -11.64 0.25 25.17
N LYS A 351 -11.26 -0.44 24.08
CA LYS A 351 -11.38 0.09 22.72
C LYS A 351 -12.08 -0.95 21.84
N TYR A 352 -12.98 -0.47 20.99
CA TYR A 352 -13.56 -1.27 19.91
C TYR A 352 -13.33 -0.56 18.59
N ILE A 353 -12.74 -1.26 17.62
CA ILE A 353 -12.48 -0.78 16.27
C ILE A 353 -13.21 -1.71 15.32
N GLY A 354 -13.93 -1.16 14.37
CA GLY A 354 -14.56 -1.94 13.31
C GLY A 354 -14.46 -1.22 11.98
N SER A 355 -14.53 -1.98 10.90
CA SER A 355 -14.57 -1.42 9.55
C SER A 355 -15.28 -2.34 8.57
N HIS A 356 -15.86 -1.73 7.55
CA HIS A 356 -16.29 -2.38 6.32
C HIS A 356 -15.62 -1.64 5.16
N ARG A 357 -14.98 -2.38 4.25
CA ARG A 357 -14.27 -1.80 3.11
C ARG A 357 -14.57 -2.59 1.85
N GLU A 358 -14.71 -1.83 0.75
CA GLU A 358 -14.91 -2.37 -0.59
C GLU A 358 -13.86 -1.77 -1.53
N SER A 359 -13.41 -2.54 -2.51
CA SER A 359 -12.60 -2.05 -3.62
C SER A 359 -13.03 -2.69 -4.94
N TYR A 360 -13.08 -1.88 -5.99
CA TYR A 360 -13.38 -2.32 -7.34
C TYR A 360 -12.34 -1.74 -8.30
N SER A 361 -11.68 -2.60 -9.08
CA SER A 361 -10.54 -2.19 -9.89
C SER A 361 -10.51 -2.90 -11.25
N PRO A 362 -11.31 -2.44 -12.23
CA PRO A 362 -11.15 -2.84 -13.63
C PRO A 362 -9.95 -2.11 -14.25
N THR A 363 -9.11 -2.84 -14.99
CA THR A 363 -7.90 -2.29 -15.60
C THR A 363 -7.58 -2.98 -16.92
N ASN A 364 -6.89 -2.26 -17.82
CA ASN A 364 -6.36 -2.80 -19.08
C ASN A 364 -4.83 -2.79 -19.00
N ILE A 365 -4.22 -3.95 -18.82
CA ILE A 365 -2.77 -4.08 -18.76
C ILE A 365 -2.27 -4.66 -20.07
N ASP A 366 -1.57 -3.86 -20.83
CA ASP A 366 -0.85 -4.32 -22.01
C ASP A 366 0.54 -4.79 -21.58
N PHE A 367 0.77 -6.10 -21.64
CA PHE A 367 2.04 -6.68 -21.23
C PHE A 367 3.11 -6.63 -22.30
N ASP A 368 2.74 -6.45 -23.57
CA ASP A 368 3.72 -6.40 -24.65
C ASP A 368 4.07 -4.99 -25.10
N ASN A 369 3.20 -4.01 -24.81
CA ASN A 369 3.36 -2.60 -25.15
C ASN A 369 3.69 -2.41 -26.64
N THR A 370 2.87 -3.04 -27.50
CA THR A 370 2.93 -2.90 -28.96
C THR A 370 1.55 -2.52 -29.54
N PRO A 371 1.47 -2.14 -30.82
CA PRO A 371 0.17 -1.93 -31.46
C PRO A 371 -0.61 -3.22 -31.80
N LEU A 372 -0.09 -4.38 -31.44
CA LEU A 372 -0.66 -5.70 -31.78
C LEU A 372 -1.11 -6.42 -30.51
N PRO A 373 -2.18 -7.21 -30.56
CA PRO A 373 -2.63 -8.00 -29.41
C PRO A 373 -1.75 -9.26 -29.24
N ILE A 374 -0.54 -9.06 -28.73
CA ILE A 374 0.44 -10.13 -28.51
C ILE A 374 0.20 -10.76 -27.14
N PHE A 375 0.13 -9.94 -26.09
CA PHE A 375 -0.17 -10.35 -24.74
C PHE A 375 -0.89 -9.23 -23.99
N ASP A 376 -2.19 -9.15 -24.18
CA ASP A 376 -3.07 -8.16 -23.57
C ASP A 376 -3.84 -8.74 -22.40
N VAL A 377 -3.95 -8.01 -21.30
CA VAL A 377 -4.62 -8.50 -20.08
C VAL A 377 -5.59 -7.46 -19.54
N PRO A 378 -6.82 -7.40 -20.09
CA PRO A 378 -7.91 -6.77 -19.37
C PRO A 378 -8.24 -7.59 -18.12
N ALA A 379 -8.38 -6.92 -16.98
CA ALA A 379 -8.60 -7.53 -15.69
C ALA A 379 -9.63 -6.74 -14.87
N GLU A 380 -10.27 -7.43 -13.94
CA GLU A 380 -11.24 -6.88 -13.00
C GLU A 380 -11.03 -7.50 -11.62
N TYR A 381 -10.98 -6.68 -10.59
CA TYR A 381 -10.86 -7.12 -9.20
C TYR A 381 -11.99 -6.52 -8.38
N ASP A 382 -12.60 -7.34 -7.54
CA ASP A 382 -13.70 -6.96 -6.64
C ASP A 382 -13.41 -7.55 -5.26
N ASP A 383 -13.22 -6.69 -4.28
CA ASP A 383 -12.81 -7.09 -2.94
C ASP A 383 -13.70 -6.41 -1.91
N ASN A 384 -14.09 -7.16 -0.89
CA ASN A 384 -14.75 -6.60 0.29
C ASN A 384 -14.22 -7.25 1.56
N ASN A 385 -14.25 -6.53 2.67
CA ASN A 385 -13.88 -7.10 3.96
C ASN A 385 -14.50 -6.34 5.15
N ASP A 386 -14.75 -7.13 6.19
CA ASP A 386 -15.17 -6.66 7.51
C ASP A 386 -14.10 -6.96 8.55
N THR A 387 -13.80 -5.99 9.42
CA THR A 387 -12.90 -6.20 10.54
C THR A 387 -13.51 -5.75 11.85
N HIS A 388 -13.23 -6.49 12.93
CA HIS A 388 -13.65 -6.14 14.28
C HIS A 388 -12.51 -6.41 15.26
N GLU A 389 -12.15 -5.43 16.07
CA GLU A 389 -11.15 -5.56 17.10
C GLU A 389 -11.67 -5.03 18.42
N ILE A 390 -11.55 -5.83 19.48
CA ILE A 390 -11.85 -5.45 20.85
C ILE A 390 -10.53 -5.45 21.61
N GLN A 391 -10.14 -4.30 22.17
CA GLN A 391 -8.90 -4.14 22.93
C GLN A 391 -9.18 -3.79 24.39
N ALA A 392 -8.28 -4.22 25.28
CA ALA A 392 -8.17 -3.75 26.64
C ALA A 392 -6.73 -3.30 26.88
N ASN A 393 -6.56 -2.01 27.17
CA ASN A 393 -5.29 -1.37 27.43
C ASN A 393 -5.21 -1.03 28.92
N TYR A 394 -4.29 -1.66 29.62
CA TYR A 394 -4.05 -1.43 31.02
C TYR A 394 -2.67 -0.80 31.23
N THR A 395 -2.62 0.30 31.97
CA THR A 395 -1.37 1.02 32.29
C THR A 395 -1.28 1.22 33.80
N GLY A 396 -0.57 0.31 34.48
CA GLY A 396 -0.33 0.39 35.92
C GLY A 396 1.09 0.83 36.25
N ASN A 397 1.41 0.92 37.55
CA ASN A 397 2.69 1.43 37.99
C ASN A 397 3.89 0.52 37.69
N ALA A 398 3.69 -0.78 37.55
CA ALA A 398 4.76 -1.77 37.36
C ALA A 398 4.66 -2.53 36.05
N PHE A 399 3.54 -2.47 35.37
CA PHE A 399 3.36 -3.11 34.06
C PHE A 399 2.26 -2.42 33.25
N SER A 400 2.39 -2.49 31.94
CA SER A 400 1.34 -2.19 30.99
C SER A 400 0.97 -3.44 30.20
N LEU A 401 -0.28 -3.52 29.74
CA LEU A 401 -0.81 -4.66 28.99
C LEU A 401 -1.72 -4.15 27.90
N VAL A 402 -1.42 -4.53 26.69
CA VAL A 402 -2.34 -4.43 25.53
C VAL A 402 -2.82 -5.82 25.21
N SER A 403 -4.12 -6.04 25.18
CA SER A 403 -4.70 -7.35 24.84
C SER A 403 -5.95 -7.16 23.97
N GLY A 404 -6.28 -8.15 23.15
CA GLY A 404 -7.47 -8.04 22.33
C GLY A 404 -7.87 -9.31 21.61
N LEU A 405 -9.06 -9.19 21.00
CA LEU A 405 -9.62 -10.16 20.08
C LEU A 405 -9.82 -9.46 18.73
N TYR A 406 -9.42 -10.11 17.65
CA TYR A 406 -9.54 -9.61 16.29
C TYR A 406 -10.31 -10.62 15.43
N PHE A 407 -11.18 -10.12 14.59
CA PHE A 407 -11.96 -10.87 13.62
C PHE A 407 -11.82 -10.22 12.24
N TYR A 408 -11.69 -11.05 11.24
CA TYR A 408 -11.59 -10.66 9.84
C TYR A 408 -12.44 -11.60 9.00
N ASP A 409 -13.24 -11.04 8.12
CA ASP A 409 -14.00 -11.73 7.09
C ASP A 409 -13.81 -10.96 5.78
N GLY A 410 -13.33 -11.60 4.72
CA GLY A 410 -13.04 -10.93 3.47
C GLY A 410 -13.15 -11.85 2.27
N GLU A 411 -13.71 -11.30 1.21
CA GLU A 411 -13.81 -11.89 -0.11
C GLU A 411 -12.94 -11.10 -1.09
N SER A 412 -12.17 -11.81 -1.90
CA SER A 412 -11.36 -11.26 -2.96
C SER A 412 -11.59 -12.05 -4.23
N CYS A 413 -12.25 -11.44 -5.20
CA CYS A 413 -12.58 -12.03 -6.49
C CYS A 413 -11.79 -11.35 -7.60
N GLY A 414 -11.55 -12.08 -8.67
CA GLY A 414 -10.91 -11.52 -9.83
C GLY A 414 -11.21 -12.29 -11.11
N ASN A 415 -11.00 -11.59 -12.18
CA ASN A 415 -11.19 -12.08 -13.52
C ASN A 415 -10.18 -11.39 -14.44
N PHE A 416 -9.49 -12.15 -15.26
CA PHE A 416 -8.67 -11.59 -16.32
C PHE A 416 -8.65 -12.50 -17.54
N ASP A 417 -8.46 -11.89 -18.70
CA ASP A 417 -8.25 -12.55 -19.95
C ASP A 417 -6.82 -12.32 -20.43
N ALA A 418 -6.04 -13.38 -20.60
CA ALA A 418 -4.73 -13.30 -21.25
C ALA A 418 -4.92 -13.53 -22.75
N ILE A 419 -4.94 -12.46 -23.51
CA ILE A 419 -5.25 -12.45 -24.93
C ILE A 419 -3.96 -12.65 -25.72
N LEU A 420 -3.90 -13.72 -26.49
CA LEU A 420 -2.75 -14.13 -27.30
C LEU A 420 -3.11 -14.11 -28.79
N GLY A 421 -3.64 -12.97 -29.26
CA GLY A 421 -4.26 -12.84 -30.57
C GLY A 421 -3.32 -13.14 -31.74
N VAL A 422 -2.09 -12.64 -31.72
CA VAL A 422 -1.06 -12.87 -32.73
C VAL A 422 -0.64 -14.34 -32.75
N LEU A 423 -0.36 -14.92 -31.60
CA LEU A 423 -0.04 -16.34 -31.46
C LEU A 423 -1.19 -17.22 -31.98
N GLY A 424 -2.41 -16.92 -31.58
CA GLY A 424 -3.60 -17.62 -32.03
C GLY A 424 -3.75 -17.62 -33.56
N GLN A 425 -3.51 -16.49 -34.21
CA GLN A 425 -3.52 -16.39 -35.66
C GLN A 425 -2.45 -17.28 -36.31
N SER A 426 -1.24 -17.29 -35.74
CA SER A 426 -0.12 -18.09 -36.28
C SER A 426 -0.39 -19.59 -36.18
N LEU A 427 -1.11 -20.02 -35.15
CA LEU A 427 -1.51 -21.41 -34.93
C LEU A 427 -2.82 -21.81 -35.61
N GLY A 428 -3.48 -20.87 -36.30
CA GLY A 428 -4.80 -21.10 -36.91
C GLY A 428 -5.94 -21.17 -35.86
N ALA A 429 -5.70 -20.68 -34.68
CA ALA A 429 -6.59 -20.62 -33.52
C ALA A 429 -6.97 -19.17 -33.22
N SER A 430 -7.67 -18.52 -34.17
CA SER A 430 -8.04 -17.11 -34.08
C SER A 430 -8.81 -16.81 -32.78
N GLY A 431 -8.44 -15.71 -32.10
CA GLY A 431 -9.06 -15.29 -30.86
C GLY A 431 -8.58 -16.08 -29.62
N LEU A 432 -7.42 -16.74 -29.71
CA LEU A 432 -6.85 -17.48 -28.60
C LEU A 432 -6.72 -16.58 -27.35
N THR A 433 -7.39 -16.96 -26.29
CA THR A 433 -7.43 -16.25 -25.03
C THR A 433 -7.44 -17.27 -23.89
N ARG A 434 -6.66 -17.04 -22.86
CA ARG A 434 -6.79 -17.78 -21.59
C ARG A 434 -7.61 -16.94 -20.64
N GLU A 435 -8.77 -17.44 -20.30
CA GLU A 435 -9.64 -16.83 -19.29
C GLU A 435 -9.36 -17.44 -17.92
N VAL A 436 -9.20 -16.57 -16.91
CA VAL A 436 -9.03 -16.96 -15.52
C VAL A 436 -10.00 -16.14 -14.66
N THR A 437 -10.83 -16.83 -13.88
CA THR A 437 -11.74 -16.20 -12.93
C THR A 437 -11.82 -17.00 -11.65
N GLY A 438 -12.00 -16.34 -10.50
CA GLY A 438 -12.14 -17.04 -9.23
C GLY A 438 -12.28 -16.10 -8.07
N CYS A 439 -12.52 -16.68 -6.90
CA CYS A 439 -12.54 -15.97 -5.63
C CYS A 439 -11.66 -16.71 -4.60
N ASN A 440 -11.17 -15.95 -3.64
CA ASN A 440 -10.45 -16.44 -2.47
C ASN A 440 -11.01 -15.71 -1.25
N ASN A 441 -11.78 -16.42 -0.42
CA ASN A 441 -12.41 -15.90 0.77
C ASN A 441 -11.57 -16.27 1.99
N SER A 442 -11.48 -15.41 2.97
CA SER A 442 -10.67 -15.60 4.18
C SER A 442 -11.49 -15.20 5.41
N GLU A 443 -11.73 -16.15 6.28
CA GLU A 443 -12.27 -15.91 7.62
C GLU A 443 -11.18 -16.16 8.66
N SER A 444 -10.94 -15.22 9.57
CA SER A 444 -9.97 -15.44 10.64
C SER A 444 -10.36 -14.78 11.95
N TRP A 445 -9.92 -15.42 13.05
CA TRP A 445 -9.96 -14.79 14.36
C TRP A 445 -8.61 -14.92 15.06
N ALA A 446 -8.35 -13.97 15.95
CA ALA A 446 -7.14 -14.01 16.75
C ALA A 446 -7.36 -13.48 18.16
N ALA A 447 -6.56 -14.03 19.09
CA ALA A 447 -6.43 -13.50 20.45
C ALA A 447 -4.97 -13.13 20.68
N TYR A 448 -4.72 -11.94 21.22
CA TYR A 448 -3.37 -11.45 21.45
C TYR A 448 -3.24 -10.73 22.80
N ALA A 449 -2.01 -10.72 23.30
CA ALA A 449 -1.64 -9.92 24.46
C ALA A 449 -0.15 -9.56 24.38
N GLN A 450 0.19 -8.36 24.79
CA GLN A 450 1.56 -7.91 25.01
C GLN A 450 1.64 -7.16 26.31
N MET A 451 2.52 -7.62 27.19
CA MET A 451 2.79 -7.06 28.50
C MET A 451 4.20 -6.48 28.52
N ASN A 452 4.35 -5.25 29.02
CA ASN A 452 5.64 -4.68 29.38
C ASN A 452 5.68 -4.60 30.90
N TYR A 453 6.73 -5.18 31.48
CA TYR A 453 6.90 -5.28 32.93
C TYR A 453 8.20 -4.62 33.38
N ASP A 454 8.10 -3.61 34.25
CA ASP A 454 9.24 -2.90 34.82
C ASP A 454 9.85 -3.71 35.97
N VAL A 455 10.93 -4.43 35.65
CA VAL A 455 11.68 -5.22 36.66
C VAL A 455 12.39 -4.30 37.64
N THR A 456 12.85 -3.15 37.15
CA THR A 456 13.45 -2.05 37.93
C THR A 456 13.13 -0.74 37.22
N ASP A 457 13.44 0.41 37.81
CA ASP A 457 13.30 1.73 37.16
C ASP A 457 14.07 1.88 35.85
N LYS A 458 14.95 0.92 35.51
CA LYS A 458 15.81 0.96 34.31
C LYS A 458 15.67 -0.26 33.42
N LEU A 459 15.06 -1.31 33.88
CA LEU A 459 14.99 -2.58 33.13
C LEU A 459 13.55 -3.02 33.01
N SER A 460 13.08 -3.11 31.78
CA SER A 460 11.74 -3.58 31.43
C SER A 460 11.80 -4.82 30.54
N LEU A 461 10.86 -5.72 30.70
CA LEU A 461 10.68 -6.92 29.90
C LEU A 461 9.38 -6.81 29.12
N SER A 462 9.43 -7.05 27.80
CA SER A 462 8.27 -7.12 26.93
C SER A 462 8.00 -8.58 26.58
N LEU A 463 6.78 -9.05 26.84
CA LEU A 463 6.32 -10.40 26.51
C LEU A 463 5.03 -10.30 25.73
N GLY A 464 5.02 -10.79 24.51
CA GLY A 464 3.86 -10.77 23.61
C GLY A 464 3.57 -12.14 23.03
N ALA A 465 2.31 -12.40 22.77
CA ALA A 465 1.84 -13.59 22.10
C ALA A 465 0.53 -13.32 21.36
N ARG A 466 0.40 -13.91 20.18
CA ARG A 466 -0.86 -13.97 19.44
C ARG A 466 -1.09 -15.38 18.93
N TYR A 467 -2.32 -15.82 19.01
CA TYR A 467 -2.81 -17.00 18.31
C TYR A 467 -3.81 -16.56 17.27
N THR A 468 -3.58 -16.96 16.03
CA THR A 468 -4.47 -16.69 14.89
C THR A 468 -4.91 -18.02 14.31
N ASP A 469 -6.20 -18.15 14.01
CA ASP A 469 -6.80 -19.26 13.31
C ASP A 469 -7.52 -18.72 12.08
N GLU A 470 -7.26 -19.30 10.92
CA GLU A 470 -7.73 -18.80 9.64
C GLU A 470 -8.21 -19.98 8.78
N GLU A 471 -9.35 -19.78 8.13
CA GLU A 471 -9.86 -20.66 7.09
C GLU A 471 -9.97 -19.87 5.79
N LYS A 472 -9.52 -20.47 4.70
CA LYS A 472 -9.73 -19.94 3.35
C LYS A 472 -10.49 -20.89 2.48
N THR A 473 -11.38 -20.34 1.66
CA THR A 473 -12.05 -21.07 0.60
C THR A 473 -11.72 -20.43 -0.74
N ALA A 474 -11.47 -21.25 -1.75
CA ALA A 474 -11.16 -20.75 -3.08
C ALA A 474 -11.75 -21.61 -4.18
N PHE A 475 -12.12 -20.95 -5.27
CA PHE A 475 -12.34 -21.63 -6.54
C PHE A 475 -11.64 -20.87 -7.66
N VAL A 476 -11.20 -21.60 -8.68
CA VAL A 476 -10.60 -21.04 -9.89
C VAL A 476 -11.19 -21.75 -11.09
N ASN A 477 -11.68 -20.98 -12.04
CA ASN A 477 -12.01 -21.40 -13.37
C ASN A 477 -10.91 -20.94 -14.31
N ASN A 478 -10.32 -21.82 -15.09
CA ASN A 478 -9.21 -21.50 -15.98
C ASN A 478 -9.30 -22.35 -17.25
N GLY A 479 -9.19 -21.72 -18.41
CA GLY A 479 -9.23 -22.44 -19.66
C GLY A 479 -8.96 -21.54 -20.87
N LEU A 480 -8.85 -22.19 -22.03
CA LEU A 480 -8.69 -21.52 -23.28
C LEU A 480 -10.06 -21.26 -23.91
N VAL A 481 -10.29 -20.04 -24.31
CA VAL A 481 -11.44 -19.60 -25.09
C VAL A 481 -10.97 -19.03 -26.43
N PHE A 482 -11.86 -18.96 -27.42
CA PHE A 482 -11.55 -18.44 -28.74
C PHE A 482 -12.48 -17.25 -29.03
N ALA A 483 -12.16 -16.13 -28.40
CA ALA A 483 -12.90 -14.89 -28.52
C ALA A 483 -12.51 -14.16 -29.80
N ASN A 484 -13.48 -13.85 -30.67
CA ASN A 484 -13.23 -13.07 -31.89
C ASN A 484 -13.52 -11.58 -31.74
N VAL A 485 -13.58 -11.08 -30.51
CA VAL A 485 -13.97 -9.69 -30.25
C VAL A 485 -12.72 -8.86 -30.02
N TYR A 486 -12.31 -8.13 -31.03
CA TYR A 486 -11.27 -7.12 -31.01
C TYR A 486 -11.72 -5.90 -31.85
N PRO A 487 -11.43 -4.68 -31.40
CA PRO A 487 -10.94 -4.27 -30.08
C PRO A 487 -12.08 -4.28 -29.05
N TYR A 488 -11.76 -4.42 -27.76
CA TYR A 488 -12.68 -4.22 -26.66
C TYR A 488 -13.14 -2.77 -26.68
N THR A 489 -14.43 -2.54 -26.91
CA THR A 489 -14.96 -1.18 -27.03
C THR A 489 -15.32 -0.57 -25.70
N ASP A 490 -15.60 -1.41 -24.71
CA ASP A 490 -15.94 -0.97 -23.35
C ASP A 490 -15.83 -2.17 -22.39
N TRP A 491 -14.77 -2.24 -21.61
CA TRP A 491 -14.58 -3.33 -20.67
C TRP A 491 -15.57 -3.29 -19.50
N ILE A 492 -15.93 -2.09 -19.05
CA ILE A 492 -16.86 -1.89 -17.93
C ILE A 492 -18.29 -2.15 -18.37
N ASP A 493 -18.72 -1.63 -19.52
CA ASP A 493 -20.10 -1.61 -19.96
C ASP A 493 -20.43 -2.62 -21.07
N GLY A 494 -19.46 -3.29 -21.67
CA GLY A 494 -19.71 -3.99 -22.93
C GLY A 494 -18.87 -5.20 -23.28
N TYR A 495 -17.94 -5.63 -22.44
CA TYR A 495 -17.23 -6.88 -22.69
C TYR A 495 -18.22 -8.04 -22.67
N VAL A 496 -18.58 -8.51 -23.83
CA VAL A 496 -19.42 -9.69 -23.98
C VAL A 496 -18.50 -10.86 -24.24
N ARG A 497 -18.32 -11.69 -23.22
CA ARG A 497 -17.71 -13.01 -23.39
C ARG A 497 -18.45 -13.78 -24.49
N PRO A 498 -17.76 -14.58 -25.30
CA PRO A 498 -18.40 -15.40 -26.32
C PRO A 498 -19.47 -16.27 -25.67
N ASP A 499 -20.73 -16.12 -26.07
CA ASP A 499 -21.83 -16.91 -25.58
C ASP A 499 -21.54 -18.41 -25.71
N GLY A 500 -21.60 -19.12 -24.58
CA GLY A 500 -21.56 -20.58 -24.52
C GLY A 500 -20.18 -21.20 -24.36
N GLN A 501 -19.12 -20.41 -24.19
CA GLN A 501 -17.82 -20.97 -23.76
C GLN A 501 -17.71 -20.88 -22.23
N LEU A 502 -17.90 -22.01 -21.57
CA LEU A 502 -17.69 -22.13 -20.13
C LEU A 502 -16.26 -22.57 -19.86
N VAL A 503 -15.56 -21.77 -19.09
CA VAL A 503 -14.24 -22.14 -18.58
C VAL A 503 -14.42 -23.12 -17.42
N PRO A 504 -13.77 -24.30 -17.45
CA PRO A 504 -13.95 -25.29 -16.41
C PRO A 504 -13.40 -24.79 -15.05
N GLN A 505 -14.05 -25.19 -13.98
CA GLN A 505 -13.46 -25.07 -12.65
C GLN A 505 -12.30 -26.07 -12.55
N VAL A 506 -11.13 -25.58 -12.20
CA VAL A 506 -9.90 -26.36 -12.12
C VAL A 506 -9.38 -26.47 -10.68
N LEU A 507 -9.82 -25.57 -9.79
CA LEU A 507 -9.52 -25.62 -8.38
C LEU A 507 -10.82 -25.63 -7.57
N GLY A 508 -10.97 -26.60 -6.68
CA GLY A 508 -12.16 -26.79 -5.88
C GLY A 508 -12.24 -28.18 -5.28
N THR A 509 -13.43 -28.58 -4.84
CA THR A 509 -13.74 -29.87 -4.23
C THR A 509 -14.82 -30.58 -5.06
N ASP A 510 -14.64 -31.88 -5.30
CA ASP A 510 -15.66 -32.80 -5.81
C ASP A 510 -16.40 -33.37 -4.60
N THR A 511 -17.69 -33.01 -4.43
CA THR A 511 -18.46 -33.38 -3.23
C THR A 511 -19.23 -34.66 -3.40
N ASP A 512 -19.46 -35.15 -4.61
CA ASP A 512 -20.24 -36.35 -4.89
C ASP A 512 -19.45 -37.50 -5.55
N GLY A 513 -18.19 -37.25 -5.93
CA GLY A 513 -17.27 -38.24 -6.45
C GLY A 513 -17.46 -38.59 -7.93
N ASP A 514 -18.00 -37.66 -8.70
CA ASP A 514 -18.19 -37.79 -10.14
C ASP A 514 -17.06 -37.21 -10.98
N GLU A 515 -15.96 -36.79 -10.32
CA GLU A 515 -14.77 -36.14 -10.89
C GLU A 515 -15.03 -34.73 -11.39
N VAL A 516 -16.16 -34.08 -11.04
CA VAL A 516 -16.47 -32.69 -11.32
C VAL A 516 -16.31 -31.88 -10.04
N LEU A 517 -15.57 -30.75 -10.12
CA LEU A 517 -15.43 -29.83 -8.98
C LEU A 517 -16.71 -29.02 -8.86
N ASP A 518 -17.43 -29.14 -7.76
CA ASP A 518 -18.74 -28.54 -7.53
C ASP A 518 -18.82 -27.66 -6.26
N ALA A 519 -17.71 -27.56 -5.52
CA ALA A 519 -17.57 -26.72 -4.35
C ALA A 519 -16.19 -26.05 -4.32
N PRO A 520 -16.00 -24.94 -3.56
CA PRO A 520 -14.69 -24.37 -3.32
C PRO A 520 -13.74 -25.35 -2.61
N ALA A 521 -12.44 -25.22 -2.86
CA ALA A 521 -11.41 -25.83 -2.03
C ALA A 521 -11.36 -25.12 -0.67
N VAL A 522 -11.03 -25.85 0.39
CA VAL A 522 -10.98 -25.34 1.77
C VAL A 522 -9.66 -25.74 2.42
N GLU A 523 -8.96 -24.79 3.00
CA GLU A 523 -7.76 -25.03 3.81
C GLU A 523 -7.81 -24.15 5.06
N SER A 524 -7.23 -24.65 6.16
CA SER A 524 -7.20 -23.95 7.44
C SER A 524 -5.80 -23.96 8.02
N TRP A 525 -5.38 -22.83 8.51
CA TRP A 525 -4.07 -22.66 9.15
C TRP A 525 -4.22 -22.00 10.52
N SER A 526 -3.42 -22.44 11.47
CA SER A 526 -3.32 -21.76 12.75
C SER A 526 -1.88 -21.41 13.08
N ARG A 527 -1.65 -20.24 13.69
CA ARG A 527 -0.32 -19.75 14.00
C ARG A 527 -0.25 -19.12 15.39
N PHE A 528 0.85 -19.43 16.07
CA PHE A 528 1.23 -18.75 17.30
C PHE A 528 2.45 -17.87 17.03
N THR A 529 2.34 -16.57 17.24
CA THR A 529 3.40 -15.58 16.98
C THR A 529 3.84 -14.94 18.29
N PRO A 530 4.99 -15.38 18.86
CA PRO A 530 5.55 -14.82 20.08
C PRO A 530 6.37 -13.55 19.83
N ARG A 531 6.50 -12.73 20.87
CA ARG A 531 7.46 -11.64 21.00
C ARG A 531 8.08 -11.66 22.39
N VAL A 532 9.38 -11.47 22.47
CA VAL A 532 10.11 -11.31 23.73
C VAL A 532 11.08 -10.15 23.53
N GLY A 533 11.07 -9.21 24.45
CA GLY A 533 11.95 -8.05 24.42
C GLY A 533 12.52 -7.71 25.78
N VAL A 534 13.64 -7.03 25.77
CA VAL A 534 14.27 -6.42 26.94
C VAL A 534 14.64 -4.99 26.60
N GLU A 535 14.31 -4.07 27.48
CA GLU A 535 14.56 -2.64 27.37
C GLU A 535 15.40 -2.21 28.57
N TYR A 536 16.49 -1.48 28.34
CA TYR A 536 17.34 -0.97 29.39
C TYR A 536 17.52 0.53 29.24
N GLN A 537 16.84 1.29 30.09
CA GLN A 537 16.97 2.74 30.19
C GLN A 537 18.24 3.10 30.96
N MET A 538 19.32 3.40 30.25
CA MET A 538 20.61 3.74 30.88
C MET A 538 20.49 5.04 31.69
N ASP A 539 19.88 6.05 31.08
CA ASP A 539 19.51 7.34 31.65
C ASP A 539 18.23 7.87 30.98
N ARG A 540 17.84 9.11 31.24
CA ARG A 540 16.60 9.68 30.69
C ARG A 540 16.60 9.75 29.15
N ASP A 541 17.77 9.87 28.54
CA ASP A 541 17.95 10.21 27.14
C ASP A 541 18.49 9.05 26.29
N THR A 542 18.79 7.87 26.92
CA THR A 542 19.39 6.72 26.23
C THR A 542 18.74 5.41 26.64
N MET A 543 18.16 4.72 25.67
CA MET A 543 17.58 3.38 25.80
C MET A 543 18.30 2.37 24.91
N PHE A 544 18.64 1.21 25.46
CA PHE A 544 19.04 0.02 24.72
C PHE A 544 17.91 -0.99 24.69
N PHE A 545 17.74 -1.65 23.56
CA PHE A 545 16.74 -2.73 23.47
C PHE A 545 17.28 -3.94 22.73
N ALA A 546 16.70 -5.09 23.01
CA ALA A 546 16.86 -6.30 22.23
C ALA A 546 15.52 -7.02 22.17
N SER A 547 15.17 -7.59 21.03
CA SER A 547 13.92 -8.32 20.84
C SER A 547 14.06 -9.51 19.92
N TYR A 548 13.23 -10.52 20.17
CA TYR A 548 12.87 -11.58 19.25
C TYR A 548 11.39 -11.42 18.92
N SER A 549 11.05 -11.45 17.63
CA SER A 549 9.67 -11.40 17.16
C SER A 549 9.46 -12.35 15.99
N GLN A 550 8.27 -12.91 15.90
CA GLN A 550 7.84 -13.71 14.78
C GLN A 550 6.70 -13.02 14.05
N GLY A 551 6.74 -13.05 12.71
CA GLY A 551 5.65 -12.67 11.82
C GLY A 551 5.31 -13.80 10.87
N PHE A 552 4.11 -13.74 10.28
CA PHE A 552 3.71 -14.68 9.24
C PHE A 552 2.90 -13.97 8.16
N LYS A 553 3.00 -14.48 6.94
CA LYS A 553 2.11 -14.18 5.81
C LYS A 553 1.22 -15.40 5.60
N SER A 554 -0.07 -15.20 5.46
CA SER A 554 -1.06 -16.26 5.38
C SER A 554 -0.78 -17.25 4.26
N GLY A 555 -1.20 -18.51 4.49
CA GLY A 555 -1.34 -19.50 3.42
C GLY A 555 -2.40 -19.05 2.41
N THR A 556 -2.35 -19.57 1.21
CA THR A 556 -3.30 -19.18 0.16
C THR A 556 -3.36 -20.21 -0.96
N PHE A 557 -4.35 -20.05 -1.83
CA PHE A 557 -4.48 -20.83 -3.05
C PHE A 557 -3.90 -20.07 -4.24
N ASN A 558 -3.54 -20.79 -5.29
CA ASN A 558 -3.07 -20.21 -6.53
C ASN A 558 -4.24 -19.65 -7.36
N PRO A 559 -4.39 -18.33 -7.53
CA PRO A 559 -5.49 -17.77 -8.32
C PRO A 559 -5.33 -18.00 -9.82
N ARG A 560 -4.18 -18.50 -10.27
CA ARG A 560 -3.90 -18.89 -11.66
C ARG A 560 -3.85 -20.41 -11.85
N ALA A 561 -4.35 -21.21 -10.89
CA ALA A 561 -4.32 -22.66 -10.97
C ALA A 561 -4.86 -23.16 -12.31
N GLN A 562 -4.18 -24.13 -12.88
CA GLN A 562 -4.60 -24.84 -14.10
C GLN A 562 -5.04 -26.29 -13.82
N THR A 563 -4.74 -26.75 -12.65
CA THR A 563 -5.11 -28.07 -12.13
C THR A 563 -5.54 -27.95 -10.69
N ASN A 564 -6.28 -28.92 -10.17
CA ASN A 564 -6.61 -28.94 -8.76
C ASN A 564 -5.35 -29.18 -7.92
N GLU A 565 -4.99 -28.21 -7.10
CA GLU A 565 -3.80 -28.23 -6.24
C GLU A 565 -4.14 -27.71 -4.84
N PRO A 566 -3.45 -28.21 -3.80
CA PRO A 566 -3.68 -27.72 -2.44
C PRO A 566 -3.19 -26.28 -2.28
N GLY A 567 -3.70 -25.61 -1.27
CA GLY A 567 -3.16 -24.33 -0.82
C GLY A 567 -1.71 -24.44 -0.33
N VAL A 568 -1.00 -23.34 -0.33
CA VAL A 568 0.37 -23.25 0.19
C VAL A 568 0.37 -22.86 1.67
N GLU A 569 1.38 -23.34 2.39
CA GLU A 569 1.60 -23.02 3.81
C GLU A 569 1.92 -21.55 4.03
N PRO A 570 1.61 -20.99 5.21
CA PRO A 570 2.04 -19.67 5.61
C PRO A 570 3.56 -19.49 5.59
N GLU A 571 4.03 -18.34 5.10
CA GLU A 571 5.43 -17.93 5.27
C GLU A 571 5.67 -17.47 6.69
N VAL A 572 6.86 -17.74 7.24
CA VAL A 572 7.22 -17.39 8.61
C VAL A 572 8.56 -16.68 8.66
N VAL A 573 8.60 -15.58 9.37
CA VAL A 573 9.83 -14.80 9.63
C VAL A 573 10.11 -14.79 11.12
N ASP A 574 11.28 -15.31 11.49
CA ASP A 574 11.87 -15.23 12.83
C ASP A 574 12.92 -14.12 12.84
N SER A 575 12.74 -13.06 13.61
CA SER A 575 13.62 -11.89 13.64
C SER A 575 14.20 -11.62 15.01
N PHE A 576 15.51 -11.29 15.03
CA PHE A 576 16.25 -10.79 16.17
C PHE A 576 16.70 -9.37 15.90
N GLU A 577 16.48 -8.48 16.85
CA GLU A 577 16.87 -7.07 16.76
C GLU A 577 17.58 -6.63 18.03
N VAL A 578 18.59 -5.77 17.87
CA VAL A 578 19.26 -5.06 18.95
C VAL A 578 19.41 -3.61 18.55
N GLY A 579 19.10 -2.69 19.43
CA GLY A 579 19.21 -1.28 19.07
C GLY A 579 19.51 -0.37 20.26
N VAL A 580 19.84 0.86 19.89
CA VAL A 580 19.98 1.99 20.80
C VAL A 580 19.22 3.18 20.25
N LYS A 581 18.47 3.83 21.11
CA LYS A 581 17.83 5.11 20.86
C LYS A 581 18.37 6.13 21.86
N SER A 582 18.90 7.24 21.35
CA SER A 582 19.54 8.21 22.23
C SER A 582 19.40 9.63 21.72
N ASP A 583 19.02 10.53 22.60
CA ASP A 583 19.23 11.96 22.47
C ASP A 583 20.60 12.27 23.07
N LEU A 584 21.66 12.11 22.25
CA LEU A 584 23.07 12.28 22.68
C LEU A 584 23.36 13.65 23.26
N THR A 585 22.64 14.66 22.78
CA THR A 585 22.58 16.02 23.31
C THR A 585 21.19 16.58 23.06
N ASP A 586 20.86 17.74 23.61
CA ASP A 586 19.60 18.45 23.33
C ASP A 586 19.40 18.77 21.82
N ALA A 587 20.45 18.64 21.00
CA ALA A 587 20.47 18.96 19.57
C ALA A 587 20.81 17.76 18.66
N LEU A 588 21.13 16.59 19.20
CA LEU A 588 21.54 15.43 18.41
C LEU A 588 20.85 14.16 18.89
N ARG A 589 19.96 13.67 18.07
CA ARG A 589 19.29 12.36 18.21
C ARG A 589 19.92 11.33 17.30
N MET A 590 20.11 10.11 17.77
CA MET A 590 20.63 9.01 16.98
C MET A 590 19.97 7.68 17.40
N ASN A 591 19.37 6.99 16.45
CA ASN A 591 18.76 5.68 16.61
C ASN A 591 19.48 4.69 15.69
N ILE A 592 19.96 3.59 16.25
CA ILE A 592 20.63 2.52 15.50
C ILE A 592 19.93 1.20 15.82
N THR A 593 19.62 0.43 14.79
CA THR A 593 19.07 -0.93 14.92
C THR A 593 19.90 -1.88 14.07
N LEU A 594 20.34 -2.99 14.67
CA LEU A 594 20.91 -4.14 13.99
C LEU A 594 19.86 -5.24 14.00
N PHE A 595 19.67 -5.90 12.87
CA PHE A 595 18.69 -6.97 12.74
C PHE A 595 19.25 -8.18 12.03
N SER A 596 18.65 -9.34 12.31
CA SER A 596 18.86 -10.58 11.56
C SER A 596 17.56 -11.38 11.57
N TYR A 597 17.18 -11.93 10.42
CA TYR A 597 16.01 -12.77 10.32
C TYR A 597 16.22 -14.03 9.49
N ASP A 598 15.43 -15.05 9.79
CA ASP A 598 15.22 -16.26 8.98
C ASP A 598 13.82 -16.24 8.42
N HIS A 599 13.67 -16.39 7.09
CA HIS A 599 12.41 -16.47 6.38
C HIS A 599 12.21 -17.87 5.80
N LYS A 600 11.19 -18.55 6.30
CA LYS A 600 10.88 -19.96 5.99
C LYS A 600 9.62 -20.07 5.17
N ASP A 601 9.51 -21.17 4.44
CA ASP A 601 8.32 -21.55 3.65
C ASP A 601 7.87 -20.44 2.70
N ARG A 602 8.85 -19.73 2.09
CA ARG A 602 8.59 -18.62 1.20
C ARG A 602 7.73 -19.06 0.02
N GLN A 603 6.60 -18.39 -0.16
CA GLN A 603 5.68 -18.60 -1.28
C GLN A 603 6.29 -18.00 -2.54
N TYR A 604 6.31 -18.77 -3.58
CA TYR A 604 6.90 -18.42 -4.86
C TYR A 604 6.00 -18.87 -6.00
N ILE A 605 5.85 -18.00 -7.00
CA ILE A 605 5.09 -18.29 -8.22
C ILE A 605 6.10 -18.66 -9.30
N GLY A 606 6.15 -19.94 -9.63
CA GLY A 606 7.00 -20.49 -10.69
C GLY A 606 6.24 -20.70 -11.98
N VAL A 607 6.95 -20.70 -13.10
CA VAL A 607 6.43 -21.14 -14.39
C VAL A 607 7.04 -22.49 -14.71
N GLU A 608 6.21 -23.54 -14.68
CA GLU A 608 6.62 -24.92 -15.02
C GLU A 608 6.11 -25.27 -16.41
N GLY A 609 6.83 -26.13 -17.15
CA GLY A 609 6.41 -26.60 -18.45
C GLY A 609 7.46 -26.34 -19.54
N ASP A 610 7.05 -26.60 -20.79
CA ASP A 610 7.90 -26.35 -21.96
C ASP A 610 7.72 -24.90 -22.42
N LEU A 611 8.73 -24.06 -22.16
CA LEU A 611 8.74 -22.65 -22.59
C LEU A 611 8.57 -22.46 -24.11
N SER A 612 8.81 -23.53 -24.89
CA SER A 612 8.59 -23.49 -26.35
C SER A 612 7.12 -23.79 -26.71
N ASP A 613 6.31 -24.28 -25.77
CA ASP A 613 4.86 -24.48 -25.93
C ASP A 613 4.10 -23.57 -24.96
N PRO A 614 3.71 -22.37 -25.38
CA PRO A 614 3.01 -21.43 -24.51
C PRO A 614 1.64 -21.93 -24.03
N THR A 615 1.11 -23.02 -24.63
CA THR A 615 -0.13 -23.66 -24.16
C THR A 615 0.10 -24.68 -23.04
N ALA A 616 1.36 -25.09 -22.83
CA ALA A 616 1.77 -26.05 -21.79
C ALA A 616 2.40 -25.38 -20.56
N LEU A 617 2.46 -24.05 -20.51
CA LEU A 617 2.95 -23.31 -19.36
C LEU A 617 1.96 -23.36 -18.21
N ASP A 618 2.43 -23.77 -17.05
CA ASP A 618 1.66 -23.87 -15.81
C ASP A 618 2.29 -22.96 -14.74
N GLN A 619 1.54 -21.98 -14.26
CA GLN A 619 1.97 -21.10 -13.17
C GLN A 619 1.59 -21.72 -11.84
N ARG A 620 2.57 -22.17 -11.08
CA ARG A 620 2.37 -22.83 -9.80
C ARG A 620 2.84 -22.01 -8.63
N LEU A 621 1.98 -21.92 -7.62
CA LEU A 621 2.32 -21.34 -6.32
C LEU A 621 2.85 -22.44 -5.41
N ARG A 622 4.03 -22.26 -4.81
CA ARG A 622 4.67 -23.26 -3.93
C ARG A 622 5.43 -22.59 -2.79
N ASN A 623 5.59 -23.30 -1.68
CA ASN A 623 6.59 -22.96 -0.66
C ASN A 623 7.96 -23.47 -1.12
N ALA A 624 8.71 -22.66 -1.87
CA ALA A 624 9.84 -23.13 -2.65
C ALA A 624 11.19 -22.67 -2.11
N ALA A 625 11.26 -21.70 -1.20
CA ALA A 625 12.52 -21.12 -0.77
C ALA A 625 12.58 -20.88 0.74
N GLU A 626 13.82 -20.82 1.24
CA GLU A 626 14.15 -20.28 2.55
C GLU A 626 15.25 -19.25 2.36
N THR A 627 15.10 -18.08 2.96
CA THR A 627 16.08 -16.98 2.89
C THR A 627 16.43 -16.49 4.29
N ALA A 628 17.51 -15.76 4.41
CA ALA A 628 17.86 -15.04 5.62
C ALA A 628 18.45 -13.70 5.26
N ALA A 629 18.34 -12.73 6.15
CA ALA A 629 19.07 -11.49 6.01
C ALA A 629 19.54 -10.95 7.36
N LYS A 630 20.55 -10.09 7.28
CA LYS A 630 21.05 -9.30 8.39
C LYS A 630 21.33 -7.89 7.90
N GLY A 631 21.23 -6.92 8.78
CA GLY A 631 21.44 -5.54 8.38
C GLY A 631 21.57 -4.57 9.53
N ALA A 632 21.73 -3.32 9.15
CA ALA A 632 21.85 -2.20 10.06
C ALA A 632 21.03 -1.01 9.55
N GLU A 633 20.42 -0.29 10.47
CA GLU A 633 19.66 0.92 10.19
C GLU A 633 20.11 2.03 11.13
N LEU A 634 20.32 3.21 10.59
CA LEU A 634 20.65 4.44 11.30
C LEU A 634 19.63 5.51 10.95
N GLU A 635 19.07 6.16 11.94
CA GLU A 635 18.31 7.39 11.81
C GLU A 635 18.90 8.43 12.75
N MET A 636 19.20 9.61 12.23
CA MET A 636 19.84 10.69 12.98
C MET A 636 19.19 12.02 12.65
N THR A 637 18.89 12.81 13.68
CA THR A 637 18.46 14.21 13.56
C THR A 637 19.47 15.08 14.30
N TRP A 638 20.01 16.06 13.60
CA TRP A 638 20.98 17.01 14.15
C TRP A 638 20.55 18.46 13.92
N VAL A 639 20.15 19.12 14.98
CA VAL A 639 19.92 20.57 15.02
C VAL A 639 21.26 21.28 15.16
N ALA A 640 21.88 21.56 14.01
CA ALA A 640 23.24 22.11 13.96
C ALA A 640 23.31 23.57 14.45
N THR A 641 22.23 24.33 14.24
CA THR A 641 22.01 25.70 14.76
C THR A 641 20.50 25.88 14.98
N ASP A 642 20.08 26.96 15.60
CA ASP A 642 18.65 27.29 15.80
C ASP A 642 17.84 27.31 14.49
N ASN A 643 18.53 27.46 13.36
CA ASN A 643 17.91 27.57 12.04
C ASN A 643 18.29 26.47 11.06
N LEU A 644 19.17 25.55 11.41
CA LEU A 644 19.64 24.49 10.49
C LEU A 644 19.58 23.12 11.15
N GLN A 645 18.80 22.25 10.54
CA GLN A 645 18.67 20.85 10.93
C GLN A 645 19.10 19.93 9.77
N PHE A 646 19.73 18.84 10.13
CA PHE A 646 20.01 17.71 9.22
C PHE A 646 19.34 16.44 9.72
N ASP A 647 18.71 15.71 8.80
CA ASP A 647 18.20 14.38 9.05
C ASP A 647 18.95 13.41 8.14
N VAL A 648 19.39 12.28 8.70
CA VAL A 648 20.08 11.23 7.98
C VAL A 648 19.36 9.90 8.23
N ALA A 649 19.07 9.18 7.17
CA ALA A 649 18.61 7.79 7.23
C ALA A 649 19.53 6.91 6.39
N TYR A 650 19.99 5.79 6.96
CA TYR A 650 20.84 4.83 6.27
C TYR A 650 20.38 3.42 6.58
N GLY A 651 20.25 2.61 5.54
CA GLY A 651 19.93 1.19 5.62
C GLY A 651 20.96 0.36 4.90
N TYR A 652 21.39 -0.73 5.53
CA TYR A 652 22.21 -1.78 4.96
C TYR A 652 21.52 -3.12 5.15
N ILE A 653 21.51 -3.96 4.12
CA ILE A 653 20.96 -5.31 4.18
C ILE A 653 21.82 -6.26 3.35
N ASP A 654 22.19 -7.39 3.94
CA ASP A 654 22.89 -8.51 3.30
C ASP A 654 22.00 -9.75 3.44
N PHE A 655 21.68 -10.42 2.34
CA PHE A 655 20.80 -11.57 2.31
C PHE A 655 21.48 -12.84 1.83
N GLU A 656 20.92 -13.99 2.22
CA GLU A 656 21.36 -15.33 1.84
C GLU A 656 20.18 -16.20 1.44
N ILE A 657 20.25 -16.90 0.32
CA ILE A 657 19.28 -17.93 -0.06
C ILE A 657 19.76 -19.26 0.53
N LYS A 658 19.10 -19.74 1.59
CA LYS A 658 19.45 -20.98 2.31
C LYS A 658 18.96 -22.22 1.62
N LYS A 659 17.77 -22.14 1.02
CA LYS A 659 17.14 -23.23 0.28
C LYS A 659 16.47 -22.65 -0.96
N ASN A 660 16.64 -23.31 -2.09
CA ASN A 660 16.15 -22.82 -3.37
C ASN A 660 15.61 -23.99 -4.19
N ASN A 661 14.32 -24.24 -4.04
CA ASN A 661 13.57 -25.24 -4.83
C ASN A 661 12.63 -24.56 -5.82
N ALA A 662 12.76 -23.23 -5.99
CA ALA A 662 11.99 -22.47 -6.97
C ALA A 662 12.37 -22.87 -8.39
N ILE A 663 11.42 -22.77 -9.32
CA ILE A 663 11.64 -23.04 -10.74
C ILE A 663 11.03 -21.86 -11.53
N PRO A 664 11.86 -21.02 -12.16
CA PRO A 664 13.33 -20.97 -12.10
C PRO A 664 13.85 -20.62 -10.70
N PRO A 665 15.11 -20.97 -10.37
CA PRO A 665 15.67 -20.71 -9.06
C PRO A 665 15.80 -19.21 -8.77
N LEU A 666 15.62 -18.82 -7.51
CA LEU A 666 15.88 -17.44 -7.05
C LEU A 666 17.37 -17.10 -7.21
N ILE A 667 17.65 -15.89 -7.67
CA ILE A 667 19.01 -15.33 -7.76
C ILE A 667 19.21 -14.17 -6.76
N GLY A 668 18.12 -13.62 -6.23
CA GLY A 668 18.16 -12.51 -5.28
C GLY A 668 16.80 -12.21 -4.66
N LEU A 669 16.71 -11.09 -3.97
CA LEU A 669 15.46 -10.51 -3.48
C LEU A 669 15.06 -9.33 -4.36
N ALA A 670 13.79 -9.29 -4.76
CA ALA A 670 13.25 -8.17 -5.52
C ALA A 670 13.16 -6.90 -4.68
N SER A 671 13.33 -5.75 -5.31
CA SER A 671 13.14 -4.42 -4.71
C SER A 671 13.94 -4.19 -3.42
N THR A 672 15.12 -4.83 -3.30
CA THR A 672 15.93 -4.84 -2.09
C THR A 672 17.36 -4.38 -2.38
N PRO A 673 17.61 -3.06 -2.43
CA PRO A 673 18.97 -2.53 -2.57
C PRO A 673 19.82 -2.85 -1.33
N GLU A 674 21.11 -3.16 -1.52
CA GLU A 674 22.01 -3.46 -0.40
C GLU A 674 22.19 -2.25 0.52
N ASN A 675 22.33 -1.05 -0.05
CA ASN A 675 22.44 0.19 0.68
C ASN A 675 21.35 1.19 0.25
N THR A 676 20.76 1.85 1.23
CA THR A 676 19.90 3.02 1.05
C THR A 676 20.44 4.16 1.89
N PHE A 677 20.45 5.38 1.35
CA PHE A 677 20.91 6.55 2.08
C PHE A 677 20.03 7.76 1.78
N ASN A 678 19.70 8.51 2.82
CA ASN A 678 19.01 9.80 2.74
C ASN A 678 19.76 10.83 3.56
N LEU A 679 19.95 12.00 2.99
CA LEU A 679 20.41 13.21 3.70
C LEU A 679 19.43 14.33 3.40
N ASN A 680 18.81 14.85 4.44
CA ASN A 680 17.90 15.96 4.37
C ASN A 680 18.45 17.14 5.17
N ALA A 681 18.35 18.35 4.63
CA ALA A 681 18.76 19.58 5.29
C ALA A 681 17.61 20.59 5.27
N ASN A 682 17.20 21.06 6.43
CA ASN A 682 16.18 22.08 6.64
C ASN A 682 16.84 23.36 7.14
N TYR A 683 16.64 24.48 6.44
CA TYR A 683 17.10 25.79 6.86
C TYR A 683 15.95 26.77 7.01
N LEU A 684 15.71 27.23 8.21
CA LEU A 684 14.70 28.24 8.56
C LEU A 684 15.25 29.64 8.40
N LEU A 685 14.61 30.46 7.57
CA LEU A 685 14.88 31.90 7.42
C LEU A 685 13.70 32.70 7.97
N GLU A 686 13.89 33.30 9.13
CA GLU A 686 12.89 34.18 9.73
C GLU A 686 12.91 35.55 9.03
N THR A 687 11.73 36.03 8.64
CA THR A 687 11.58 37.34 8.01
C THR A 687 10.44 38.13 8.67
N SER A 688 10.40 39.45 8.41
CA SER A 688 9.31 40.27 8.95
C SER A 688 7.94 40.05 8.32
N PHE A 689 7.87 39.25 7.25
CA PHE A 689 6.61 38.91 6.53
C PHE A 689 6.27 37.43 6.64
N GLY A 690 6.96 36.69 7.50
CA GLY A 690 6.77 35.25 7.71
C GLY A 690 8.06 34.48 7.60
N ASP A 691 7.98 33.19 7.90
CA ASP A 691 9.12 32.30 7.92
C ASP A 691 9.24 31.53 6.59
N ILE A 692 10.46 31.26 6.17
CA ILE A 692 10.77 30.50 4.97
C ILE A 692 11.64 29.31 5.36
N THR A 693 11.11 28.10 5.20
CA THR A 693 11.89 26.86 5.35
C THR A 693 12.39 26.43 3.97
N PHE A 694 13.71 26.34 3.81
CA PHE A 694 14.34 25.70 2.64
C PHE A 694 14.69 24.27 2.99
N ASN A 695 14.30 23.34 2.13
CA ASN A 695 14.64 21.94 2.26
C ASN A 695 15.47 21.49 1.06
N ALA A 696 16.52 20.70 1.32
CA ALA A 696 17.33 20.02 0.32
C ALA A 696 17.49 18.56 0.75
N ASN A 697 17.03 17.67 -0.11
CA ASN A 697 17.06 16.24 0.12
C ASN A 697 17.91 15.54 -0.94
N TYR A 698 18.81 14.66 -0.52
CA TYR A 698 19.52 13.72 -1.37
C TYR A 698 19.18 12.31 -0.95
N TYR A 699 18.66 11.52 -1.88
CA TYR A 699 18.29 10.13 -1.70
C TYR A 699 19.10 9.25 -2.65
N TYR A 700 19.64 8.13 -2.15
CA TYR A 700 20.45 7.17 -2.90
C TYR A 700 19.98 5.75 -2.61
N ARG A 701 19.97 4.93 -3.65
CA ARG A 701 19.78 3.47 -3.57
C ARG A 701 20.86 2.77 -4.39
N ASP A 702 21.37 1.64 -3.87
CA ASP A 702 22.15 0.69 -4.66
C ASP A 702 21.31 0.02 -5.75
N ASP A 703 21.96 -0.69 -6.63
CA ASP A 703 21.32 -1.55 -7.64
C ASP A 703 20.45 -2.63 -6.97
N TYR A 704 19.39 -3.01 -7.65
CA TYR A 704 18.49 -4.05 -7.18
C TYR A 704 17.75 -4.75 -8.30
N LEU A 705 17.36 -6.01 -8.04
CA LEU A 705 16.57 -6.82 -8.96
C LEU A 705 15.10 -6.36 -8.95
N ILE A 706 14.50 -6.34 -10.14
CA ILE A 706 13.05 -6.20 -10.29
C ILE A 706 12.37 -7.56 -10.06
N PHE A 707 12.98 -8.66 -10.51
CA PHE A 707 12.51 -10.02 -10.31
C PHE A 707 13.55 -10.86 -9.54
N GLU A 708 13.05 -11.78 -8.74
CA GLU A 708 13.89 -12.64 -7.90
C GLU A 708 14.61 -13.75 -8.66
N THR A 709 14.17 -14.01 -9.89
CA THR A 709 14.63 -15.14 -10.73
C THR A 709 15.29 -14.71 -12.03
N SER A 710 15.34 -13.40 -12.28
CA SER A 710 15.90 -12.85 -13.52
C SER A 710 16.67 -11.56 -13.22
N ASP A 711 17.82 -11.42 -13.81
CA ASP A 711 18.65 -10.21 -13.83
C ASP A 711 18.54 -9.44 -15.16
N LEU A 712 17.64 -9.86 -16.05
CA LEU A 712 17.43 -9.19 -17.33
C LEU A 712 16.80 -7.80 -17.17
N ILE A 713 16.06 -7.59 -16.09
CA ILE A 713 15.56 -6.28 -15.67
C ILE A 713 16.06 -6.02 -14.25
N GLN A 714 17.00 -5.11 -14.13
CA GLN A 714 17.48 -4.61 -12.85
C GLN A 714 17.56 -3.09 -12.88
N GLN A 715 17.46 -2.48 -11.74
CA GLN A 715 17.71 -1.05 -11.57
C GLN A 715 19.16 -0.86 -11.15
N ASP A 716 19.91 -0.07 -11.92
CA ASP A 716 21.23 0.38 -11.54
C ASP A 716 21.19 1.31 -10.32
N ALA A 717 22.28 1.42 -9.59
CA ALA A 717 22.36 2.36 -8.47
C ALA A 717 22.10 3.80 -8.94
N TYR A 718 21.26 4.53 -8.19
CA TYR A 718 20.90 5.90 -8.56
C TYR A 718 20.77 6.83 -7.36
N GLY A 719 20.78 8.14 -7.65
CA GLY A 719 20.60 9.16 -6.65
C GLY A 719 19.72 10.29 -7.14
N MET A 720 18.77 10.73 -6.31
CA MET A 720 17.86 11.82 -6.59
C MET A 720 18.11 13.02 -5.67
N VAL A 721 17.93 14.22 -6.19
CA VAL A 721 17.94 15.46 -5.43
C VAL A 721 16.56 16.11 -5.51
N ASN A 722 16.00 16.44 -4.34
CA ASN A 722 14.77 17.21 -4.23
C ASN A 722 15.06 18.54 -3.50
N LEU A 723 14.41 19.61 -3.93
CA LEU A 723 14.53 20.92 -3.31
C LEU A 723 13.14 21.48 -3.03
N SER A 724 12.96 22.12 -1.89
CA SER A 724 11.76 22.91 -1.63
C SER A 724 12.06 24.21 -0.91
N ALA A 725 11.12 25.15 -1.03
CA ALA A 725 11.05 26.36 -0.24
C ALA A 725 9.59 26.59 0.16
N ARG A 726 9.31 26.58 1.45
CA ARG A 726 7.99 26.81 2.01
C ARG A 726 7.99 28.10 2.82
N TRP A 727 7.13 29.02 2.44
CA TRP A 727 6.85 30.24 3.21
C TRP A 727 5.58 30.05 4.02
N GLU A 728 5.56 30.57 5.24
CA GLU A 728 4.39 30.66 6.11
C GLU A 728 4.27 32.08 6.65
N SER A 729 3.06 32.66 6.63
CA SER A 729 2.81 34.02 7.11
C SER A 729 3.03 34.14 8.61
N VAL A 730 3.23 35.38 9.11
CA VAL A 730 3.42 35.63 10.54
C VAL A 730 2.26 35.15 11.40
N GLU A 731 1.06 35.25 10.90
CA GLU A 731 -0.17 34.76 11.55
C GLU A 731 -0.38 33.25 11.37
N GLY A 732 0.38 32.59 10.50
CA GLY A 732 0.28 31.16 10.21
C GLY A 732 -0.90 30.75 9.34
N ASP A 733 -1.73 31.71 8.89
CA ASP A 733 -2.93 31.45 8.09
C ASP A 733 -2.64 31.26 6.60
N TRP A 734 -1.62 31.90 6.02
CA TRP A 734 -1.17 31.68 4.64
C TRP A 734 0.12 30.90 4.56
N TYR A 735 0.21 30.01 3.62
CA TYR A 735 1.46 29.37 3.25
C TYR A 735 1.59 29.20 1.73
N ALA A 736 2.83 29.15 1.25
CA ALA A 736 3.13 28.82 -0.14
C ALA A 736 4.39 27.95 -0.18
N GLY A 737 4.37 26.89 -0.99
CA GLY A 737 5.49 25.97 -1.19
C GLY A 737 5.87 25.85 -2.66
N LEU A 738 7.15 26.02 -2.96
CA LEU A 738 7.71 25.69 -4.27
C LEU A 738 8.55 24.42 -4.11
N HIS A 739 8.24 23.39 -4.88
CA HIS A 739 8.92 22.10 -4.82
C HIS A 739 9.48 21.71 -6.18
N VAL A 740 10.69 21.19 -6.18
CA VAL A 740 11.36 20.61 -7.34
C VAL A 740 11.73 19.19 -6.95
N LYS A 741 11.04 18.20 -7.52
CA LYS A 741 11.31 16.78 -7.31
C LYS A 741 12.16 16.24 -8.46
N ASN A 742 13.05 15.32 -8.14
CA ASN A 742 13.97 14.71 -9.11
C ASN A 742 14.69 15.79 -9.94
N LEU A 743 15.39 16.70 -9.27
CA LEU A 743 16.07 17.85 -9.91
C LEU A 743 17.04 17.44 -11.03
N THR A 744 17.70 16.30 -10.86
CA THR A 744 18.67 15.73 -11.79
C THR A 744 18.04 15.06 -12.99
N ASP A 745 16.71 14.87 -12.98
CA ASP A 745 15.93 14.18 -14.01
C ASP A 745 16.39 12.72 -14.20
N GLU A 746 16.60 12.04 -13.10
CA GLU A 746 17.03 10.64 -13.07
C GLU A 746 15.93 9.72 -13.57
N GLU A 747 16.24 8.87 -14.52
CA GLU A 747 15.35 7.82 -15.02
C GLU A 747 15.62 6.52 -14.27
N TYR A 748 14.64 6.03 -13.52
CA TYR A 748 14.77 4.84 -12.69
C TYR A 748 13.56 3.92 -12.79
N LEU A 749 13.83 2.61 -12.76
CA LEU A 749 12.80 1.58 -12.86
C LEU A 749 12.11 1.37 -11.49
N VAL A 750 10.79 1.24 -11.53
CA VAL A 750 9.96 0.88 -10.36
C VAL A 750 9.29 -0.48 -10.53
N GLY A 751 9.37 -1.09 -11.72
CA GLY A 751 8.80 -2.40 -12.00
C GLY A 751 9.08 -2.83 -13.44
N GLY A 752 8.60 -3.99 -13.82
CA GLY A 752 8.77 -4.48 -15.18
C GLY A 752 8.07 -5.80 -15.44
N TYR A 753 8.24 -6.32 -16.67
CA TYR A 753 7.85 -7.67 -17.08
C TYR A 753 8.94 -8.29 -17.92
N ASP A 754 9.23 -9.55 -17.67
CA ASP A 754 10.24 -10.36 -18.34
C ASP A 754 9.55 -11.60 -18.94
N PHE A 755 9.23 -11.51 -20.22
CA PHE A 755 8.63 -12.58 -21.01
C PHE A 755 9.49 -12.87 -22.25
N VAL A 756 10.79 -13.06 -22.02
CA VAL A 756 11.75 -13.47 -23.05
C VAL A 756 12.39 -14.79 -22.66
N THR A 757 12.91 -15.48 -23.65
CA THR A 757 13.93 -16.53 -23.45
C THR A 757 15.30 -15.96 -23.82
N GLN A 758 16.36 -16.48 -23.25
CA GLN A 758 17.72 -16.12 -23.61
C GLN A 758 18.52 -17.39 -23.90
N ASP A 759 19.26 -17.41 -25.01
CA ASP A 759 20.15 -18.52 -25.34
C ASP A 759 21.51 -18.39 -24.64
N ASP A 760 22.36 -19.43 -24.72
CA ASP A 760 23.70 -19.46 -24.10
C ASP A 760 24.66 -18.36 -24.64
N ASP A 761 24.35 -17.78 -25.79
CA ASP A 761 25.12 -16.68 -26.40
C ASP A 761 24.55 -15.29 -26.00
N GLY A 762 23.50 -15.25 -25.20
CA GLY A 762 22.86 -14.03 -24.69
C GLY A 762 21.86 -13.39 -25.68
N ASN A 763 21.46 -14.09 -26.74
CA ASN A 763 20.45 -13.57 -27.66
C ASN A 763 19.04 -13.79 -27.10
N PHE A 764 18.19 -12.79 -27.23
CA PHE A 764 16.80 -12.88 -26.83
C PHE A 764 15.98 -13.67 -27.85
N GLY A 765 15.21 -14.62 -27.32
CA GLY A 765 14.21 -15.37 -28.05
C GLY A 765 12.78 -15.06 -27.58
N PRO A 766 11.78 -15.53 -28.33
CA PRO A 766 10.39 -15.30 -27.97
C PRO A 766 10.02 -16.02 -26.67
N GLY A 767 9.29 -15.31 -25.81
CA GLY A 767 8.67 -15.86 -24.61
C GLY A 767 7.15 -15.96 -24.74
N LEU A 768 6.44 -15.65 -23.66
CA LEU A 768 4.98 -15.69 -23.63
C LEU A 768 4.39 -14.73 -24.66
N GLY A 769 3.38 -15.18 -25.41
CA GLY A 769 2.81 -14.43 -26.53
C GLY A 769 3.56 -14.61 -27.85
N GLY A 770 4.75 -15.21 -27.85
CA GLY A 770 5.55 -15.46 -29.07
C GLY A 770 6.43 -14.28 -29.47
N ASP A 771 6.60 -13.28 -28.64
CA ASP A 771 7.42 -12.08 -28.87
C ASP A 771 8.62 -12.00 -27.88
N THR A 772 9.56 -11.11 -28.18
CA THR A 772 10.61 -10.69 -27.27
C THR A 772 10.09 -9.56 -26.38
N THR A 773 9.43 -9.87 -25.28
CA THR A 773 8.81 -8.88 -24.40
C THR A 773 9.66 -8.67 -23.14
N LEU A 774 10.32 -7.52 -23.07
CA LEU A 774 11.08 -7.06 -21.91
C LEU A 774 10.68 -5.60 -21.65
N ILE A 775 9.95 -5.35 -20.56
CA ILE A 775 9.24 -4.09 -20.29
C ILE A 775 9.71 -3.51 -18.96
N GLY A 776 10.01 -2.20 -18.95
CA GLY A 776 10.29 -1.41 -17.77
C GLY A 776 9.20 -0.39 -17.49
N TYR A 777 8.87 -0.18 -16.19
CA TYR A 777 8.07 0.94 -15.71
C TYR A 777 8.97 1.90 -14.94
N TYR A 778 8.86 3.19 -15.24
CA TYR A 778 9.74 4.20 -14.68
C TYR A 778 9.06 5.02 -13.59
N GLY A 779 9.85 5.53 -12.67
CA GLY A 779 9.43 6.50 -11.66
C GLY A 779 9.25 7.90 -12.25
N ASP A 780 8.75 8.82 -11.45
CA ASP A 780 8.41 10.17 -11.90
C ASP A 780 9.65 10.95 -12.37
N PRO A 781 9.58 11.65 -13.53
CA PRO A 781 10.65 12.53 -14.01
C PRO A 781 10.75 13.78 -13.14
N ARG A 782 11.63 14.72 -13.51
CA ARG A 782 11.70 16.02 -12.83
C ARG A 782 10.38 16.75 -12.93
N THR A 783 9.83 17.12 -11.74
CA THR A 783 8.62 17.92 -11.64
C THR A 783 8.86 19.17 -10.81
N VAL A 784 8.14 20.23 -11.15
CA VAL A 784 8.13 21.49 -10.39
C VAL A 784 6.68 21.82 -10.09
N HIS A 785 6.35 22.08 -8.84
CA HIS A 785 5.01 22.52 -8.46
C HIS A 785 5.03 23.61 -7.40
N LEU A 786 4.03 24.48 -7.48
CA LEU A 786 3.75 25.56 -6.54
C LEU A 786 2.42 25.26 -5.85
N THR A 787 2.47 25.16 -4.54
CA THR A 787 1.30 25.02 -3.66
C THR A 787 1.03 26.33 -2.94
N VAL A 788 -0.21 26.73 -2.84
CA VAL A 788 -0.67 27.85 -2.01
C VAL A 788 -1.82 27.37 -1.16
N GLY A 789 -1.76 27.65 0.13
CA GLY A 789 -2.80 27.26 1.06
C GLY A 789 -3.19 28.39 2.01
N TYR A 790 -4.43 28.26 2.52
CA TYR A 790 -4.98 29.14 3.53
C TYR A 790 -5.65 28.33 4.62
N ARG A 791 -5.31 28.67 5.87
CA ARG A 791 -5.91 28.07 7.08
C ARG A 791 -6.79 29.10 7.76
N PHE A 792 -7.97 28.65 8.20
CA PHE A 792 -8.94 29.49 8.92
C PHE A 792 -8.91 29.15 10.41
#